data_153e67e71e9f5498f8963efc89ec9df8
#
_entry.id   153e67e71e9f5498f8963efc89ec9df8
#
_cell.length_a   1.000
_cell.length_b   1.000
_cell.length_c   1.000
_cell.angle_alpha   90.00
_cell.angle_beta   90.00
_cell.angle_gamma   90.00
#
_symmetry.space_group_name_H-M   'P 1'
#
loop_
_entity.id
_entity.type
_entity.pdbx_description
1 polymer ?
#
loop_
_entity_poly.entity_id
_entity_poly.type
_entity_poly.pdbx_seq_one_letter_code
_entity_poly.pdbx_strand_id
1 'polypeptide(L)'
;MSRSERPREDRFEPDSDTLEVALSPLDDASGLMVSDLIERNQFRLFTDRPVSPTPVDPDGHQFPVDAAVAVDAAEIALPTVVSVCVRNEAGDLLAETDHSAYEEFPDGRYSLEICGPIKIYLRVDGPVTVASDVDRTHIGFDGVREVRVGARSHHEGPAATLTTTSNPLDVMAAVSAFPSALKTTSPERSYPTLRGHPPLVELGDQLAIPDGVVSPETGVRLELPPEYESVYVAAPLAYYLAADVVPGDRPRLVTDDGFEHDLDTVRGFETEVERVLKQTFFLDCVTRTEGYYSVDLHERGAVEADLDLDDQPLRTQVEEYLSLPFGVVEDELPEWRMTSHVAPTPENVELLPFVTNDLAVVRTPRDQPEPSSEVQTTAASEFFRDASFTRSASADGAARSYVQPEATDSLEQSWIGDGAPIGASKATTNAFYNRLDRTPADGNIGITVVCNDPRMADERDVVDEVYASRDELPFDVRVHHDLTRAELRDVLSTEADLLHYIGHIDGEGFECADGKLDATTLAAAGPDAFLLNACQSYEQGAALIEAGAIAGIVTLSDVINSGAVRMGRMLARLLNRGFTVGSALEVAREDSIIGDQYTIIGDSGLSLARTDGGPPNVCVVRQRADGYELEWETHPSTSFGMGSLVIPLLDDIDEYHLWSGDSRTFELTQSELRQF
;
A
#
# COMPACT_ATOMS: atom_id res chain seq x y z
N MET A 1 9.82 -14.65 22.71
CA MET A 1 11.00 -14.94 21.88
C MET A 1 11.22 -13.68 21.06
N SER A 2 12.39 -13.05 21.15
CA SER A 2 12.62 -11.74 20.51
C SER A 2 12.67 -11.92 18.99
N ARG A 3 12.07 -10.99 18.25
CA ARG A 3 12.05 -10.95 16.77
C ARG A 3 13.44 -11.07 16.13
N SER A 4 14.53 -10.78 16.86
CA SER A 4 15.90 -10.71 16.34
C SER A 4 16.69 -12.03 16.31
N GLU A 5 16.12 -13.16 16.73
CA GLU A 5 16.86 -14.43 16.83
C GLU A 5 16.49 -15.50 15.79
N ARG A 6 15.65 -15.18 14.79
CA ARG A 6 15.44 -16.11 13.68
C ARG A 6 16.54 -15.90 12.63
N PRO A 7 17.36 -16.93 12.34
CA PRO A 7 18.23 -16.88 11.17
C PRO A 7 17.40 -16.64 9.91
N ARG A 8 17.92 -15.92 8.93
CA ARG A 8 17.28 -15.72 7.60
C ARG A 8 16.87 -17.04 6.93
N GLU A 9 17.47 -18.15 7.32
CA GLU A 9 17.22 -19.50 6.78
C GLU A 9 15.86 -20.13 7.18
N ASP A 10 15.13 -19.57 8.16
CA ASP A 10 13.79 -20.07 8.58
C ASP A 10 12.63 -19.21 8.03
N ARG A 11 12.90 -18.28 7.11
CA ARG A 11 11.86 -17.51 6.46
C ARG A 11 11.29 -18.31 5.30
N PHE A 12 10.07 -18.77 5.49
CA PHE A 12 9.13 -19.26 4.52
C PHE A 12 9.72 -20.07 3.33
N GLU A 13 9.81 -21.39 3.44
CA GLU A 13 9.73 -22.30 2.29
C GLU A 13 8.25 -22.68 2.13
N PRO A 14 7.51 -22.13 1.15
CA PRO A 14 6.23 -22.70 0.76
C PRO A 14 6.50 -24.05 0.06
N ASP A 15 5.74 -25.05 0.46
CA ASP A 15 5.75 -26.36 -0.20
C ASP A 15 5.34 -26.17 -1.68
N SER A 16 6.09 -26.70 -2.61
CA SER A 16 6.05 -26.41 -4.06
C SER A 16 4.76 -26.81 -4.82
N ASP A 17 3.69 -27.19 -4.12
CA ASP A 17 2.37 -27.53 -4.68
C ASP A 17 1.24 -26.74 -4.01
N THR A 18 1.52 -25.61 -3.36
CA THR A 18 0.53 -24.90 -2.53
C THR A 18 -0.37 -24.02 -3.39
N LEU A 19 -1.63 -24.39 -3.44
CA LEU A 19 -2.74 -23.51 -3.82
C LEU A 19 -2.70 -22.25 -2.94
N GLU A 20 -2.90 -21.06 -3.51
CA GLU A 20 -2.97 -19.80 -2.77
C GLU A 20 -4.13 -19.81 -1.76
N VAL A 21 -5.23 -20.46 -2.12
CA VAL A 21 -6.41 -20.67 -1.27
C VAL A 21 -6.80 -22.15 -1.26
N ALA A 22 -7.13 -22.67 -0.08
CA ALA A 22 -7.62 -24.02 0.11
C ALA A 22 -9.06 -24.05 0.63
N LEU A 23 -9.91 -24.91 0.05
CA LEU A 23 -11.26 -25.15 0.50
C LEU A 23 -11.37 -26.61 1.00
N SER A 24 -11.67 -26.80 2.29
CA SER A 24 -11.74 -28.11 2.92
C SER A 24 -13.00 -28.25 3.79
N PRO A 25 -13.53 -29.46 4.05
CA PRO A 25 -14.62 -29.63 4.97
C PRO A 25 -14.20 -29.28 6.39
N LEU A 26 -15.14 -28.74 7.20
CA LEU A 26 -14.91 -28.51 8.63
C LEU A 26 -14.86 -29.85 9.38
N ASP A 27 -13.93 -29.99 10.32
CA ASP A 27 -13.77 -31.18 11.15
C ASP A 27 -14.78 -31.25 12.32
N ASP A 28 -15.17 -30.09 12.84
CA ASP A 28 -15.94 -29.91 14.06
C ASP A 28 -17.42 -29.49 13.84
N ALA A 29 -17.77 -29.20 12.60
CA ALA A 29 -19.12 -28.77 12.21
C ALA A 29 -19.43 -29.15 10.76
N SER A 30 -20.69 -28.96 10.33
CA SER A 30 -21.04 -29.03 8.91
C SER A 30 -20.63 -27.75 8.21
N GLY A 31 -19.86 -27.84 7.13
CA GLY A 31 -19.47 -26.68 6.33
C GLY A 31 -18.09 -26.79 5.70
N LEU A 32 -17.61 -25.64 5.21
CA LEU A 32 -16.30 -25.46 4.59
C LEU A 32 -15.41 -24.55 5.44
N MET A 33 -14.13 -24.88 5.50
CA MET A 33 -13.05 -24.00 5.87
C MET A 33 -12.46 -23.43 4.59
N VAL A 34 -12.45 -22.12 4.44
CA VAL A 34 -11.70 -21.39 3.42
C VAL A 34 -10.43 -20.88 4.08
N SER A 35 -9.28 -21.29 3.59
CA SER A 35 -7.96 -20.92 4.14
C SER A 35 -7.17 -20.20 3.08
N ASP A 36 -6.84 -18.94 3.32
CA ASP A 36 -5.88 -18.14 2.57
C ASP A 36 -4.48 -18.45 3.10
N LEU A 37 -3.66 -19.06 2.28
CA LEU A 37 -2.32 -19.52 2.67
C LEU A 37 -1.28 -18.40 2.57
N ILE A 38 -1.56 -17.35 1.81
CA ILE A 38 -0.70 -16.16 1.67
C ILE A 38 -0.88 -15.26 2.91
N GLU A 39 -2.12 -14.80 3.15
CA GLU A 39 -2.45 -13.88 4.25
C GLU A 39 -2.65 -14.59 5.59
N ARG A 40 -2.66 -15.94 5.59
CA ARG A 40 -2.93 -16.80 6.76
C ARG A 40 -4.28 -16.55 7.40
N ASN A 41 -5.25 -16.10 6.61
CA ASN A 41 -6.62 -15.92 7.03
C ASN A 41 -7.42 -17.23 6.93
N GLN A 42 -8.41 -17.40 7.80
CA GLN A 42 -9.34 -18.52 7.74
C GLN A 42 -10.77 -17.99 7.88
N PHE A 43 -11.66 -18.48 7.02
CA PHE A 43 -13.08 -18.12 7.07
C PHE A 43 -13.95 -19.38 7.00
N ARG A 44 -14.94 -19.48 7.90
CA ARG A 44 -15.81 -20.65 8.04
C ARG A 44 -17.15 -20.40 7.36
N LEU A 45 -17.55 -21.27 6.46
CA LEU A 45 -18.89 -21.31 5.87
C LEU A 45 -19.64 -22.49 6.49
N PHE A 46 -20.62 -22.23 7.35
CA PHE A 46 -21.44 -23.28 7.98
C PHE A 46 -22.56 -23.69 7.04
N THR A 47 -22.87 -24.98 6.96
CA THR A 47 -23.94 -25.52 6.13
C THR A 47 -24.95 -26.30 6.95
N ASP A 48 -26.20 -26.43 6.43
CA ASP A 48 -27.28 -27.19 7.07
C ASP A 48 -26.98 -28.70 7.21
N ARG A 49 -25.97 -29.19 6.48
CA ARG A 49 -25.55 -30.60 6.44
C ARG A 49 -24.06 -30.76 6.20
N PRO A 50 -23.46 -31.93 6.53
CA PRO A 50 -22.09 -32.23 6.13
C PRO A 50 -21.93 -32.16 4.61
N VAL A 51 -20.84 -31.54 4.15
CA VAL A 51 -20.52 -31.35 2.75
C VAL A 51 -19.27 -32.14 2.36
N SER A 52 -19.20 -32.53 1.09
CA SER A 52 -18.01 -33.11 0.48
C SER A 52 -17.64 -32.25 -0.72
N PRO A 53 -16.72 -31.30 -0.56
CA PRO A 53 -16.35 -30.37 -1.63
C PRO A 53 -15.76 -31.14 -2.81
N THR A 54 -16.25 -30.82 -4.01
CA THR A 54 -15.74 -31.38 -5.26
C THR A 54 -15.09 -30.25 -6.04
N PRO A 55 -13.80 -30.33 -6.42
CA PRO A 55 -13.16 -29.30 -7.24
C PRO A 55 -13.91 -29.05 -8.55
N VAL A 56 -14.08 -27.78 -8.88
CA VAL A 56 -14.69 -27.31 -10.14
C VAL A 56 -13.80 -26.27 -10.78
N ASP A 57 -14.05 -26.00 -12.06
CA ASP A 57 -13.33 -24.98 -12.83
C ASP A 57 -13.55 -23.58 -12.20
N PRO A 58 -12.46 -22.87 -11.82
CA PRO A 58 -12.53 -21.52 -11.28
C PRO A 58 -13.05 -20.48 -12.29
N ASP A 59 -12.88 -20.67 -13.60
CA ASP A 59 -13.31 -19.73 -14.65
C ASP A 59 -14.84 -19.52 -14.71
N GLY A 60 -15.61 -20.27 -13.93
CA GLY A 60 -17.07 -20.11 -13.86
C GLY A 60 -17.56 -18.97 -12.96
N HIS A 61 -16.71 -18.23 -12.29
CA HIS A 61 -17.05 -17.12 -11.40
C HIS A 61 -16.98 -15.76 -12.11
N GLN A 62 -17.70 -14.79 -11.58
CA GLN A 62 -17.77 -13.43 -12.12
C GLN A 62 -16.43 -12.69 -12.06
N PHE A 63 -15.67 -12.93 -10.99
CA PHE A 63 -14.31 -12.44 -10.82
C PHE A 63 -13.35 -13.61 -10.72
N PRO A 64 -12.08 -13.43 -11.05
CA PRO A 64 -11.06 -14.46 -10.88
C PRO A 64 -11.05 -15.00 -9.45
N VAL A 65 -10.92 -16.32 -9.30
CA VAL A 65 -10.77 -17.02 -8.03
C VAL A 65 -9.57 -17.96 -8.08
N ASP A 66 -8.86 -18.10 -6.95
CA ASP A 66 -7.66 -18.95 -6.86
C ASP A 66 -8.04 -20.43 -6.76
N ALA A 67 -9.21 -20.72 -6.16
CA ALA A 67 -9.74 -22.08 -6.04
C ALA A 67 -11.27 -22.08 -6.03
N ALA A 68 -11.87 -23.17 -6.55
CA ALA A 68 -13.33 -23.33 -6.54
C ALA A 68 -13.75 -24.79 -6.27
N VAL A 69 -14.84 -24.95 -5.52
CA VAL A 69 -15.46 -26.26 -5.24
C VAL A 69 -16.99 -26.18 -5.38
N ALA A 70 -17.63 -27.30 -5.67
CA ALA A 70 -19.08 -27.46 -5.58
C ALA A 70 -19.45 -28.20 -4.31
N VAL A 71 -20.52 -27.77 -3.65
CA VAL A 71 -21.11 -28.41 -2.46
C VAL A 71 -22.62 -28.41 -2.56
N ASP A 72 -23.27 -29.40 -1.92
CA ASP A 72 -24.75 -29.48 -1.82
C ASP A 72 -25.20 -28.94 -0.45
N ALA A 73 -25.95 -27.82 -0.46
CA ALA A 73 -26.48 -27.20 0.75
C ALA A 73 -27.87 -26.60 0.51
N ALA A 74 -28.68 -26.50 1.56
CA ALA A 74 -29.92 -25.71 1.55
C ALA A 74 -29.74 -24.33 2.22
N GLU A 75 -28.65 -24.16 2.97
CA GLU A 75 -28.30 -22.91 3.64
C GLU A 75 -26.78 -22.86 3.84
N ILE A 76 -26.22 -21.64 3.67
CA ILE A 76 -24.87 -21.28 4.10
C ILE A 76 -24.99 -20.15 5.12
N ALA A 77 -24.42 -20.35 6.32
CA ALA A 77 -24.37 -19.33 7.36
C ALA A 77 -22.91 -18.87 7.57
N LEU A 78 -22.73 -17.56 7.62
CA LEU A 78 -21.43 -16.92 7.84
C LEU A 78 -21.21 -16.73 9.35
N PRO A 79 -19.96 -16.81 9.85
CA PRO A 79 -19.69 -16.76 11.29
C PRO A 79 -19.95 -15.37 11.92
N THR A 80 -20.04 -14.34 11.09
CA THR A 80 -20.22 -12.93 11.48
C THR A 80 -21.09 -12.23 10.43
N VAL A 81 -21.57 -11.05 10.74
CA VAL A 81 -22.24 -10.20 9.78
C VAL A 81 -21.19 -9.56 8.88
N VAL A 82 -21.28 -9.80 7.60
CA VAL A 82 -20.44 -9.21 6.55
C VAL A 82 -21.34 -8.73 5.41
N SER A 83 -20.88 -7.74 4.66
CA SER A 83 -21.59 -7.29 3.46
C SER A 83 -21.63 -8.42 2.41
N VAL A 84 -22.81 -8.62 1.82
CA VAL A 84 -23.03 -9.58 0.74
C VAL A 84 -23.65 -8.84 -0.45
N CYS A 85 -22.92 -8.77 -1.55
CA CYS A 85 -23.41 -8.24 -2.82
C CYS A 85 -24.08 -9.35 -3.62
N VAL A 86 -25.34 -9.17 -4.03
CA VAL A 86 -26.10 -10.15 -4.83
C VAL A 86 -26.26 -9.61 -6.25
N ARG A 87 -25.82 -10.41 -7.23
CA ARG A 87 -25.87 -10.08 -8.65
C ARG A 87 -26.66 -11.12 -9.43
N ASN A 88 -27.34 -10.68 -10.49
CA ASN A 88 -28.04 -11.57 -11.40
C ASN A 88 -27.11 -12.24 -12.43
N GLU A 89 -27.65 -13.03 -13.36
CA GLU A 89 -26.88 -13.69 -14.42
C GLU A 89 -26.22 -12.71 -15.41
N ALA A 90 -26.76 -11.50 -15.54
CA ALA A 90 -26.19 -10.44 -16.39
C ALA A 90 -25.07 -9.66 -15.65
N GLY A 91 -24.87 -9.91 -14.35
CA GLY A 91 -23.89 -9.22 -13.52
C GLY A 91 -24.43 -7.98 -12.80
N ASP A 92 -25.71 -7.59 -13.05
CA ASP A 92 -26.27 -6.41 -12.40
C ASP A 92 -26.38 -6.60 -10.89
N LEU A 93 -25.93 -5.61 -10.12
CA LEU A 93 -26.09 -5.59 -8.67
C LEU A 93 -27.56 -5.39 -8.30
N LEU A 94 -28.14 -6.40 -7.64
CA LEU A 94 -29.54 -6.39 -7.20
C LEU A 94 -29.69 -5.83 -5.80
N ALA A 95 -28.74 -6.16 -4.92
CA ALA A 95 -28.69 -5.68 -3.55
C ALA A 95 -27.29 -5.81 -2.96
N GLU A 96 -26.99 -4.92 -2.04
CA GLU A 96 -25.91 -5.04 -1.08
C GLU A 96 -26.53 -5.10 0.31
N THR A 97 -26.28 -6.20 1.03
CA THR A 97 -26.89 -6.46 2.34
C THR A 97 -25.83 -6.39 3.42
N ASP A 98 -26.15 -5.67 4.49
CA ASP A 98 -25.34 -5.56 5.69
C ASP A 98 -26.16 -5.93 6.95
N HIS A 99 -26.00 -5.18 8.04
CA HIS A 99 -26.67 -5.42 9.32
C HIS A 99 -28.21 -5.32 9.22
N SER A 100 -28.90 -6.33 9.76
CA SER A 100 -30.35 -6.38 9.85
C SER A 100 -31.08 -6.42 8.51
N ALA A 101 -30.43 -6.93 7.48
CA ALA A 101 -31.01 -7.08 6.14
C ALA A 101 -31.89 -8.34 6.03
N TYR A 102 -32.90 -8.26 5.20
CA TYR A 102 -33.68 -9.41 4.74
C TYR A 102 -34.13 -9.16 3.29
N GLU A 103 -33.52 -9.92 2.38
CA GLU A 103 -33.78 -9.81 0.95
C GLU A 103 -34.12 -11.18 0.37
N GLU A 104 -35.12 -11.23 -0.51
CA GLU A 104 -35.56 -12.43 -1.22
C GLU A 104 -35.44 -12.23 -2.73
N PHE A 105 -34.80 -13.17 -3.40
CA PHE A 105 -34.64 -13.19 -4.85
C PHE A 105 -35.38 -14.38 -5.45
N PRO A 106 -36.17 -14.19 -6.53
CA PRO A 106 -36.97 -15.25 -7.15
C PRO A 106 -36.08 -16.32 -7.81
N ASP A 107 -36.71 -17.31 -8.48
CA ASP A 107 -35.97 -18.32 -9.23
C ASP A 107 -35.11 -17.66 -10.32
N GLY A 108 -33.80 -17.88 -10.30
CA GLY A 108 -32.81 -17.26 -11.18
C GLY A 108 -31.43 -17.84 -10.99
N ARG A 109 -30.45 -17.30 -11.72
CA ARG A 109 -29.04 -17.57 -11.48
C ARG A 109 -28.41 -16.37 -10.80
N TYR A 110 -27.73 -16.62 -9.68
CA TYR A 110 -27.16 -15.57 -8.84
C TYR A 110 -25.69 -15.81 -8.56
N SER A 111 -24.94 -14.72 -8.53
CA SER A 111 -23.59 -14.62 -8.00
C SER A 111 -23.62 -13.77 -6.73
N LEU A 112 -23.12 -14.30 -5.62
CA LEU A 112 -23.04 -13.59 -4.35
C LEU A 112 -21.58 -13.38 -4.01
N GLU A 113 -21.18 -12.14 -3.76
CA GLU A 113 -19.86 -11.76 -3.28
C GLU A 113 -19.92 -11.52 -1.77
N ILE A 114 -19.09 -12.23 -1.01
CA ILE A 114 -18.98 -12.10 0.45
C ILE A 114 -17.74 -11.25 0.72
N CYS A 115 -17.95 -10.06 1.27
CA CYS A 115 -16.91 -9.09 1.59
C CYS A 115 -16.33 -9.39 2.97
N GLY A 116 -15.33 -10.25 3.02
CA GLY A 116 -14.65 -10.70 4.24
C GLY A 116 -13.12 -10.60 4.13
N PRO A 117 -12.38 -11.14 5.11
CA PRO A 117 -10.91 -11.16 5.07
C PRO A 117 -10.36 -12.01 3.91
N ILE A 118 -11.18 -12.85 3.30
CA ILE A 118 -10.92 -13.59 2.07
C ILE A 118 -12.08 -13.26 1.13
N LYS A 119 -11.82 -12.96 -0.13
CA LYS A 119 -12.89 -12.79 -1.15
C LYS A 119 -13.50 -14.13 -1.46
N ILE A 120 -14.81 -14.26 -1.20
CA ILE A 120 -15.56 -15.51 -1.42
C ILE A 120 -16.74 -15.21 -2.35
N TYR A 121 -16.91 -16.04 -3.36
CA TYR A 121 -17.97 -15.95 -4.35
C TYR A 121 -18.81 -17.22 -4.31
N LEU A 122 -20.13 -17.07 -4.19
CA LEU A 122 -21.07 -18.17 -4.32
C LEU A 122 -21.82 -18.04 -5.64
N ARG A 123 -21.95 -19.13 -6.38
CA ARG A 123 -22.80 -19.20 -7.55
C ARG A 123 -23.86 -20.29 -7.37
N VAL A 124 -25.12 -19.93 -7.59
CA VAL A 124 -26.25 -20.82 -7.35
C VAL A 124 -27.36 -20.58 -8.37
N ASP A 125 -28.06 -21.66 -8.77
CA ASP A 125 -29.27 -21.63 -9.58
C ASP A 125 -30.49 -21.88 -8.67
N GLY A 126 -31.45 -20.95 -8.67
CA GLY A 126 -32.69 -21.03 -7.91
C GLY A 126 -32.97 -19.79 -7.07
N PRO A 127 -34.05 -19.81 -6.26
CA PRO A 127 -34.35 -18.72 -5.33
C PRO A 127 -33.27 -18.59 -4.25
N VAL A 128 -32.95 -17.35 -3.86
CA VAL A 128 -31.99 -17.03 -2.83
C VAL A 128 -32.61 -16.10 -1.80
N THR A 129 -32.37 -16.33 -0.53
CA THR A 129 -32.70 -15.42 0.58
C THR A 129 -31.43 -15.05 1.31
N VAL A 130 -31.19 -13.76 1.52
CA VAL A 130 -30.10 -13.26 2.35
C VAL A 130 -30.70 -12.57 3.56
N ALA A 131 -30.35 -13.05 4.76
CA ALA A 131 -30.85 -12.51 6.01
C ALA A 131 -29.70 -12.34 7.00
N SER A 132 -29.59 -11.16 7.60
CA SER A 132 -28.60 -10.88 8.64
C SER A 132 -29.31 -10.68 9.99
N ASP A 133 -28.87 -11.39 11.01
CA ASP A 133 -29.24 -11.14 12.41
C ASP A 133 -28.16 -10.30 13.11
N VAL A 134 -28.12 -10.29 14.46
CA VAL A 134 -27.16 -9.50 15.22
C VAL A 134 -25.71 -10.04 15.08
N ASP A 135 -25.58 -11.37 14.87
CA ASP A 135 -24.31 -12.07 14.97
C ASP A 135 -23.88 -12.74 13.67
N ARG A 136 -24.82 -13.03 12.73
CA ARG A 136 -24.55 -13.86 11.55
C ARG A 136 -25.33 -13.41 10.33
N THR A 137 -24.78 -13.74 9.15
CA THR A 137 -25.48 -13.66 7.88
C THR A 137 -25.85 -15.08 7.40
N HIS A 138 -27.10 -15.27 7.01
CA HIS A 138 -27.66 -16.50 6.50
C HIS A 138 -28.04 -16.38 5.03
N ILE A 139 -27.54 -17.28 4.20
CA ILE A 139 -27.84 -17.37 2.77
C ILE A 139 -28.63 -18.67 2.55
N GLY A 140 -29.95 -18.54 2.37
CA GLY A 140 -30.87 -19.64 2.21
C GLY A 140 -31.17 -19.93 0.75
N PHE A 141 -31.36 -21.23 0.42
CA PHE A 141 -31.75 -21.71 -0.88
C PHE A 141 -33.06 -22.50 -0.74
N ASP A 142 -33.99 -22.42 -1.68
CA ASP A 142 -35.23 -23.22 -1.60
C ASP A 142 -34.94 -24.72 -1.81
N GLY A 143 -34.55 -25.38 -0.70
CA GLY A 143 -34.09 -26.77 -0.66
C GLY A 143 -32.62 -26.94 -1.01
N VAL A 144 -32.15 -28.20 -1.05
CA VAL A 144 -30.76 -28.53 -1.36
C VAL A 144 -30.44 -28.22 -2.79
N ARG A 145 -29.35 -27.46 -2.95
CA ARG A 145 -28.85 -27.05 -4.27
C ARG A 145 -27.36 -27.26 -4.36
N GLU A 146 -26.84 -27.48 -5.55
CA GLU A 146 -25.41 -27.34 -5.82
C GLU A 146 -25.06 -25.86 -5.74
N VAL A 147 -24.15 -25.52 -4.85
CA VAL A 147 -23.56 -24.20 -4.69
C VAL A 147 -22.08 -24.30 -5.08
N ARG A 148 -21.66 -23.48 -6.04
CA ARG A 148 -20.24 -23.34 -6.38
C ARG A 148 -19.65 -22.25 -5.51
N VAL A 149 -18.61 -22.60 -4.77
CA VAL A 149 -17.90 -21.72 -3.86
C VAL A 149 -16.52 -21.47 -4.45
N GLY A 150 -16.26 -20.25 -4.87
CA GLY A 150 -14.94 -19.77 -5.28
C GLY A 150 -14.33 -18.89 -4.21
N ALA A 151 -13.03 -18.91 -4.06
CA ALA A 151 -12.35 -18.05 -3.10
C ALA A 151 -11.02 -17.54 -3.68
N ARG A 152 -10.65 -16.31 -3.28
CA ARG A 152 -9.44 -15.63 -3.72
C ARG A 152 -8.80 -14.90 -2.54
N SER A 153 -7.46 -15.03 -2.43
CA SER A 153 -6.65 -14.19 -1.55
C SER A 153 -6.68 -12.72 -2.01
N HIS A 154 -6.62 -11.79 -1.08
CA HIS A 154 -6.32 -10.40 -1.40
C HIS A 154 -4.88 -10.24 -1.91
N HIS A 155 -3.99 -11.17 -1.54
CA HIS A 155 -2.59 -11.24 -1.98
C HIS A 155 -1.83 -9.92 -1.71
N GLU A 156 -2.07 -9.32 -0.55
CA GLU A 156 -1.40 -8.07 -0.10
C GLU A 156 0.08 -8.32 0.24
N GLY A 157 0.43 -9.56 0.61
CA GLY A 157 1.78 -10.01 0.90
C GLY A 157 2.38 -10.92 -0.19
N PRO A 158 3.71 -11.07 -0.23
CA PRO A 158 4.38 -11.93 -1.22
C PRO A 158 4.09 -13.41 -0.98
N ALA A 159 3.70 -14.14 -2.03
CA ALA A 159 3.42 -15.58 -1.97
C ALA A 159 4.66 -16.46 -2.07
N ALA A 160 5.76 -15.94 -2.64
CA ALA A 160 6.99 -16.70 -2.89
C ALA A 160 8.23 -15.81 -2.76
N THR A 161 9.40 -16.45 -2.68
CA THR A 161 10.70 -15.78 -2.72
C THR A 161 11.53 -16.33 -3.88
N LEU A 162 12.10 -15.43 -4.69
CA LEU A 162 13.03 -15.74 -5.77
C LEU A 162 14.45 -15.47 -5.29
N THR A 163 15.42 -16.23 -5.79
CA THR A 163 16.83 -15.88 -5.64
C THR A 163 17.38 -15.42 -6.98
N THR A 164 18.02 -14.27 -7.04
CA THR A 164 18.75 -13.78 -8.22
C THR A 164 20.23 -13.58 -7.91
N THR A 165 21.05 -13.42 -8.94
CA THR A 165 22.46 -13.07 -8.76
C THR A 165 22.71 -11.58 -9.04
N SER A 166 23.93 -11.12 -8.84
CA SER A 166 24.37 -9.78 -9.28
C SER A 166 24.53 -9.65 -10.82
N ASN A 167 24.15 -10.65 -11.61
CA ASN A 167 24.13 -10.56 -13.06
C ASN A 167 22.84 -9.90 -13.54
N PRO A 168 22.88 -8.79 -14.28
CA PRO A 168 21.66 -8.14 -14.79
C PRO A 168 20.73 -9.06 -15.61
N LEU A 169 21.26 -10.09 -16.28
CA LEU A 169 20.43 -11.07 -17.00
C LEU A 169 19.58 -11.93 -16.04
N ASP A 170 20.12 -12.28 -14.88
CA ASP A 170 19.38 -13.02 -13.87
C ASP A 170 18.33 -12.11 -13.19
N VAL A 171 18.64 -10.81 -13.03
CA VAL A 171 17.68 -9.82 -12.53
C VAL A 171 16.53 -9.64 -13.54
N MET A 172 16.79 -9.61 -14.85
CA MET A 172 15.74 -9.59 -15.89
C MET A 172 14.82 -10.80 -15.77
N ALA A 173 15.38 -11.99 -15.54
CA ALA A 173 14.59 -13.22 -15.35
C ALA A 173 13.74 -13.15 -14.07
N ALA A 174 14.28 -12.59 -12.97
CA ALA A 174 13.55 -12.39 -11.74
C ALA A 174 12.37 -11.39 -11.93
N VAL A 175 12.59 -10.27 -12.63
CA VAL A 175 11.53 -9.29 -12.93
C VAL A 175 10.45 -9.89 -13.85
N SER A 176 10.82 -10.74 -14.81
CA SER A 176 9.87 -11.47 -15.67
C SER A 176 8.97 -12.44 -14.87
N ALA A 177 9.34 -12.78 -13.64
CA ALA A 177 8.53 -13.62 -12.75
C ALA A 177 7.54 -12.82 -11.89
N PHE A 178 7.64 -11.49 -11.79
CA PHE A 178 6.74 -10.65 -10.99
C PHE A 178 5.26 -10.79 -11.37
N PRO A 179 4.90 -10.87 -12.67
CA PRO A 179 3.51 -11.00 -13.09
C PRO A 179 2.82 -12.31 -12.65
N SER A 180 3.54 -13.28 -12.09
CA SER A 180 2.94 -14.47 -11.47
C SER A 180 1.93 -14.14 -10.35
N ALA A 181 2.00 -12.93 -9.79
CA ALA A 181 1.08 -12.45 -8.77
C ALA A 181 -0.23 -11.83 -9.33
N LEU A 182 -0.30 -11.55 -10.63
CA LEU A 182 -1.51 -11.00 -11.25
C LEU A 182 -2.62 -12.05 -11.28
N LYS A 183 -3.82 -11.66 -10.86
CA LYS A 183 -5.00 -12.54 -10.89
C LYS A 183 -5.71 -12.56 -12.24
N THR A 184 -5.43 -11.59 -13.11
CA THR A 184 -5.98 -11.47 -14.46
C THR A 184 -5.06 -10.66 -15.36
N THR A 185 -5.19 -10.88 -16.69
CA THR A 185 -4.53 -10.07 -17.73
C THR A 185 -5.53 -9.17 -18.49
N SER A 186 -6.81 -9.18 -18.09
CA SER A 186 -7.84 -8.27 -18.60
C SER A 186 -7.71 -6.88 -17.95
N PRO A 187 -8.44 -5.85 -18.41
CA PRO A 187 -8.39 -4.50 -17.83
C PRO A 187 -8.68 -4.44 -16.33
N GLU A 188 -9.37 -5.44 -15.77
CA GLU A 188 -9.63 -5.58 -14.34
C GLU A 188 -8.36 -5.68 -13.50
N ARG A 189 -7.17 -5.99 -14.08
CA ARG A 189 -5.88 -5.90 -13.38
C ARG A 189 -5.61 -4.49 -12.83
N SER A 190 -6.33 -3.48 -13.30
CA SER A 190 -6.29 -2.13 -12.74
C SER A 190 -6.93 -2.02 -11.35
N TYR A 191 -7.80 -2.97 -10.93
CA TYR A 191 -8.23 -3.07 -9.53
C TYR A 191 -7.08 -3.53 -8.63
N PRO A 192 -6.83 -2.85 -7.51
CA PRO A 192 -5.72 -3.24 -6.61
C PRO A 192 -5.87 -4.67 -6.07
N THR A 193 -7.11 -5.14 -5.86
CA THR A 193 -7.38 -6.50 -5.37
C THR A 193 -7.18 -7.61 -6.41
N LEU A 194 -6.91 -7.27 -7.67
CA LEU A 194 -6.58 -8.20 -8.75
C LEU A 194 -5.11 -8.11 -9.18
N ARG A 195 -4.33 -7.31 -8.47
CA ARG A 195 -2.87 -7.27 -8.53
C ARG A 195 -2.30 -7.77 -7.21
N GLY A 196 -1.77 -8.98 -7.18
CA GLY A 196 -1.08 -9.51 -6.02
C GLY A 196 0.31 -8.90 -5.83
N HIS A 197 0.84 -8.99 -4.62
CA HIS A 197 2.21 -8.55 -4.34
C HIS A 197 3.22 -9.43 -5.12
N PRO A 198 4.14 -8.85 -5.91
CA PRO A 198 5.18 -9.61 -6.58
C PRO A 198 5.95 -10.51 -5.62
N PRO A 199 6.50 -11.65 -6.08
CA PRO A 199 7.38 -12.48 -5.27
C PRO A 199 8.55 -11.68 -4.72
N LEU A 200 8.99 -11.97 -3.49
CA LEU A 200 10.23 -11.40 -2.94
C LEU A 200 11.44 -11.79 -3.78
N VAL A 201 12.43 -10.95 -3.78
CA VAL A 201 13.73 -11.22 -4.42
C VAL A 201 14.82 -11.15 -3.37
N GLU A 202 15.64 -12.19 -3.29
CA GLU A 202 16.85 -12.23 -2.48
C GLU A 202 18.08 -12.34 -3.38
N LEU A 203 19.15 -11.63 -3.01
CA LEU A 203 20.43 -11.72 -3.71
C LEU A 203 21.20 -12.95 -3.24
N GLY A 204 21.59 -13.81 -4.16
CA GLY A 204 22.32 -15.04 -3.87
C GLY A 204 23.33 -15.42 -4.94
N ASP A 205 23.88 -16.64 -4.85
CA ASP A 205 24.94 -17.13 -5.76
C ASP A 205 24.42 -17.73 -7.06
N GLN A 206 23.13 -18.08 -7.11
CA GLN A 206 22.50 -18.74 -8.27
C GLN A 206 21.07 -18.26 -8.46
N LEU A 207 20.65 -18.11 -9.72
CA LEU A 207 19.25 -17.84 -10.04
C LEU A 207 18.40 -19.06 -9.66
N ALA A 208 17.35 -18.84 -8.84
CA ALA A 208 16.37 -19.85 -8.49
C ALA A 208 14.96 -19.23 -8.48
N ILE A 209 14.10 -19.73 -9.35
CA ILE A 209 12.68 -19.37 -9.43
C ILE A 209 11.90 -20.64 -9.08
N PRO A 210 11.07 -20.64 -8.01
CA PRO A 210 10.27 -21.81 -7.66
C PRO A 210 9.34 -22.26 -8.78
N ASP A 211 9.13 -23.57 -8.95
CA ASP A 211 8.27 -24.12 -10.01
C ASP A 211 6.83 -23.61 -9.98
N GLY A 212 6.32 -23.19 -8.79
CA GLY A 212 4.99 -22.63 -8.62
C GLY A 212 4.86 -21.15 -9.04
N VAL A 213 5.96 -20.46 -9.32
CA VAL A 213 5.96 -19.07 -9.79
C VAL A 213 5.88 -19.07 -11.31
N VAL A 214 4.68 -18.92 -11.85
CA VAL A 214 4.40 -18.98 -13.29
C VAL A 214 3.74 -17.68 -13.73
N SER A 215 4.42 -16.92 -14.56
CA SER A 215 3.86 -15.69 -15.16
C SER A 215 2.89 -16.03 -16.32
N PRO A 216 1.85 -15.21 -16.55
CA PRO A 216 0.96 -15.35 -17.70
C PRO A 216 1.70 -15.15 -19.02
N GLU A 217 1.42 -15.99 -20.02
CA GLU A 217 1.94 -15.82 -21.39
C GLU A 217 1.06 -14.80 -22.15
N THR A 218 1.47 -13.55 -22.20
CA THR A 218 0.70 -12.46 -22.81
C THR A 218 1.13 -12.14 -24.24
N GLY A 219 2.32 -12.54 -24.63
CA GLY A 219 2.94 -12.17 -25.90
C GLY A 219 3.47 -10.72 -25.92
N VAL A 220 3.59 -10.08 -24.75
CA VAL A 220 4.21 -8.76 -24.57
C VAL A 220 5.64 -8.95 -24.05
N ARG A 221 6.61 -8.25 -24.63
CA ARG A 221 8.01 -8.28 -24.21
C ARG A 221 8.58 -6.87 -24.09
N LEU A 222 9.43 -6.69 -23.09
CA LEU A 222 10.29 -5.51 -22.95
C LEU A 222 11.73 -5.92 -23.33
N GLU A 223 12.20 -5.47 -24.47
CA GLU A 223 13.59 -5.64 -24.88
C GLU A 223 14.41 -4.50 -24.29
N LEU A 224 15.35 -4.82 -23.40
CA LEU A 224 16.12 -3.83 -22.65
C LEU A 224 17.63 -4.14 -22.68
N PRO A 225 18.50 -3.13 -22.64
CA PRO A 225 19.91 -3.35 -22.30
C PRO A 225 20.02 -4.08 -20.96
N PRO A 226 20.91 -5.08 -20.82
CA PRO A 226 21.07 -5.82 -19.56
C PRO A 226 21.87 -5.02 -18.53
N GLU A 227 21.28 -3.94 -18.04
CA GLU A 227 21.83 -2.98 -17.09
C GLU A 227 20.81 -2.73 -15.98
N TYR A 228 21.24 -2.55 -14.74
CA TYR A 228 20.34 -2.33 -13.59
C TYR A 228 19.40 -1.14 -13.82
N GLU A 229 19.93 -0.03 -14.36
CA GLU A 229 19.15 1.17 -14.66
C GLU A 229 17.93 0.84 -15.53
N SER A 230 18.14 0.13 -16.64
CA SER A 230 17.07 -0.21 -17.57
C SER A 230 16.05 -1.17 -16.95
N VAL A 231 16.52 -2.17 -16.19
CA VAL A 231 15.66 -3.18 -15.60
C VAL A 231 14.83 -2.60 -14.44
N TYR A 232 15.44 -1.78 -13.58
CA TYR A 232 14.75 -1.20 -12.43
C TYR A 232 13.65 -0.22 -12.85
N VAL A 233 13.96 0.66 -13.81
CA VAL A 233 12.99 1.61 -14.35
C VAL A 233 11.80 0.89 -14.98
N ALA A 234 12.03 -0.20 -15.69
CA ALA A 234 10.97 -0.93 -16.38
C ALA A 234 10.22 -1.96 -15.52
N ALA A 235 10.68 -2.27 -14.30
CA ALA A 235 10.10 -3.35 -13.48
C ALA A 235 8.60 -3.16 -13.19
N PRO A 236 8.09 -1.97 -12.78
CA PRO A 236 6.64 -1.78 -12.59
C PRO A 236 5.83 -1.95 -13.87
N LEU A 237 6.37 -1.50 -15.02
CA LEU A 237 5.73 -1.68 -16.31
C LEU A 237 5.71 -3.15 -16.73
N ALA A 238 6.83 -3.87 -16.55
CA ALA A 238 6.92 -5.30 -16.84
C ALA A 238 5.89 -6.10 -16.05
N TYR A 239 5.78 -5.83 -14.76
CA TYR A 239 4.77 -6.44 -13.90
C TYR A 239 3.36 -6.14 -14.38
N TYR A 240 3.03 -4.86 -14.61
CA TYR A 240 1.68 -4.44 -14.95
C TYR A 240 1.19 -4.98 -16.30
N LEU A 241 2.09 -5.09 -17.28
CA LEU A 241 1.80 -5.63 -18.60
C LEU A 241 2.04 -7.15 -18.70
N ALA A 242 2.35 -7.83 -17.61
CA ALA A 242 2.77 -9.23 -17.62
C ALA A 242 3.79 -9.51 -18.75
N ALA A 243 4.78 -8.63 -18.87
CA ALA A 243 5.73 -8.66 -19.96
C ALA A 243 7.00 -9.45 -19.62
N ASP A 244 7.47 -10.25 -20.55
CA ASP A 244 8.79 -10.85 -20.46
C ASP A 244 9.87 -9.79 -20.65
N VAL A 245 10.83 -9.71 -19.73
CA VAL A 245 12.00 -8.82 -19.84
C VAL A 245 13.15 -9.59 -20.46
N VAL A 246 13.52 -9.21 -21.68
CA VAL A 246 14.54 -9.90 -22.46
C VAL A 246 15.68 -8.95 -22.89
N PRO A 247 16.92 -9.46 -23.04
CA PRO A 247 18.03 -8.61 -23.44
C PRO A 247 17.86 -8.08 -24.87
N GLY A 248 18.08 -6.78 -25.04
CA GLY A 248 18.05 -6.07 -26.31
C GLY A 248 19.10 -4.96 -26.40
N ASP A 249 19.42 -4.50 -27.60
CA ASP A 249 20.40 -3.43 -27.81
C ASP A 249 19.85 -2.03 -27.48
N ARG A 250 18.52 -1.90 -27.45
CA ARG A 250 17.81 -0.65 -27.14
C ARG A 250 16.48 -0.92 -26.45
N PRO A 251 16.02 -0.02 -25.57
CA PRO A 251 14.77 -0.19 -24.87
C PRO A 251 13.57 -0.08 -25.83
N ARG A 252 12.72 -1.12 -25.87
CA ARG A 252 11.45 -1.13 -26.61
C ARG A 252 10.45 -2.13 -26.04
N LEU A 253 9.16 -1.82 -26.19
CA LEU A 253 8.08 -2.75 -25.99
C LEU A 253 7.73 -3.38 -27.36
N VAL A 254 7.62 -4.70 -27.37
CA VAL A 254 7.27 -5.46 -28.59
C VAL A 254 6.18 -6.48 -28.26
N THR A 255 5.32 -6.78 -29.25
CA THR A 255 4.30 -7.82 -29.15
C THR A 255 4.56 -8.95 -30.17
N ASP A 256 3.97 -10.11 -29.93
CA ASP A 256 4.06 -11.24 -30.86
C ASP A 256 3.39 -10.97 -32.22
N ASP A 257 2.45 -10.01 -32.27
CA ASP A 257 1.79 -9.57 -33.51
C ASP A 257 2.63 -8.60 -34.33
N GLY A 258 3.80 -8.21 -33.82
CA GLY A 258 4.82 -7.42 -34.52
C GLY A 258 4.71 -5.90 -34.31
N PHE A 259 3.93 -5.48 -33.30
CA PHE A 259 3.92 -4.09 -32.86
C PHE A 259 5.24 -3.77 -32.13
N GLU A 260 5.77 -2.59 -32.35
CA GLU A 260 6.95 -2.05 -31.69
C GLU A 260 6.70 -0.63 -31.19
N HIS A 261 7.00 -0.38 -29.92
CA HIS A 261 6.99 0.96 -29.32
C HIS A 261 8.38 1.26 -28.73
N ASP A 262 9.00 2.33 -29.17
CA ASP A 262 10.34 2.74 -28.74
C ASP A 262 10.25 3.41 -27.37
N LEU A 263 10.96 2.85 -26.36
CA LEU A 263 10.98 3.37 -25.01
C LEU A 263 12.11 4.39 -24.77
N ASP A 264 13.09 4.51 -25.70
CA ASP A 264 14.13 5.52 -25.63
C ASP A 264 13.86 6.64 -26.66
N THR A 265 12.92 7.50 -26.31
CA THR A 265 12.47 8.63 -27.13
C THR A 265 13.27 9.90 -26.84
N VAL A 266 12.94 10.98 -27.54
CA VAL A 266 13.52 12.32 -27.27
C VAL A 266 13.22 12.85 -25.87
N ARG A 267 12.25 12.25 -25.16
CA ARG A 267 11.91 12.57 -23.77
C ARG A 267 12.78 11.82 -22.75
N GLY A 268 13.54 10.83 -23.20
CA GLY A 268 14.31 9.93 -22.37
C GLY A 268 13.55 8.68 -21.96
N PHE A 269 14.30 7.64 -21.63
CA PHE A 269 13.78 6.30 -21.31
C PHE A 269 12.82 6.29 -20.10
N GLU A 270 13.25 6.88 -18.98
CA GLU A 270 12.45 6.93 -17.74
C GLU A 270 11.08 7.60 -17.95
N THR A 271 11.04 8.71 -18.69
CA THR A 271 9.81 9.45 -18.98
C THR A 271 8.89 8.65 -19.90
N GLU A 272 9.43 7.92 -20.88
CA GLU A 272 8.59 7.14 -21.78
C GLU A 272 8.02 5.90 -21.10
N VAL A 273 8.80 5.22 -20.24
CA VAL A 273 8.30 4.11 -19.41
C VAL A 273 7.17 4.58 -18.49
N GLU A 274 7.35 5.71 -17.82
CA GLU A 274 6.29 6.34 -17.02
C GLU A 274 5.02 6.60 -17.83
N ARG A 275 5.16 7.20 -19.03
CA ARG A 275 4.02 7.52 -19.89
C ARG A 275 3.26 6.26 -20.32
N VAL A 276 3.99 5.21 -20.73
CA VAL A 276 3.38 3.92 -21.10
C VAL A 276 2.65 3.30 -19.90
N LEU A 277 3.26 3.29 -18.71
CA LEU A 277 2.64 2.78 -17.50
C LEU A 277 1.36 3.54 -17.15
N LYS A 278 1.42 4.87 -17.09
CA LYS A 278 0.28 5.73 -16.77
C LYS A 278 -0.86 5.60 -17.79
N GLN A 279 -0.52 5.62 -19.09
CA GLN A 279 -1.50 5.51 -20.15
C GLN A 279 -2.22 4.16 -20.15
N THR A 280 -1.48 3.05 -20.05
CA THR A 280 -2.07 1.70 -20.05
C THR A 280 -2.90 1.46 -18.79
N PHE A 281 -2.41 1.90 -17.63
CA PHE A 281 -3.16 1.81 -16.37
C PHE A 281 -4.46 2.59 -16.40
N PHE A 282 -4.42 3.84 -16.86
CA PHE A 282 -5.61 4.69 -16.94
C PHE A 282 -6.64 4.14 -17.93
N LEU A 283 -6.18 3.70 -19.10
CA LEU A 283 -7.09 3.12 -20.10
C LEU A 283 -7.71 1.81 -19.62
N ASP A 284 -6.98 0.99 -18.86
CA ASP A 284 -7.58 -0.16 -18.17
C ASP A 284 -8.66 0.29 -17.17
N CYS A 285 -8.40 1.34 -16.39
CA CYS A 285 -9.40 1.83 -15.42
C CYS A 285 -10.69 2.29 -16.10
N VAL A 286 -10.63 2.90 -17.27
CA VAL A 286 -11.83 3.40 -17.97
C VAL A 286 -12.52 2.33 -18.84
N THR A 287 -11.81 1.24 -19.16
CA THR A 287 -12.38 0.11 -19.96
C THR A 287 -12.83 -1.06 -19.12
N ARG A 288 -12.25 -1.26 -17.92
CA ARG A 288 -12.58 -2.38 -17.04
C ARG A 288 -14.04 -2.42 -16.68
N THR A 289 -14.50 -3.62 -16.33
CA THR A 289 -15.86 -3.86 -15.86
C THR A 289 -15.88 -4.19 -14.36
N GLU A 290 -17.01 -4.00 -13.72
CA GLU A 290 -17.28 -4.56 -12.40
C GLU A 290 -18.17 -5.79 -12.58
N GLY A 291 -17.54 -6.96 -12.72
CA GLY A 291 -18.23 -8.16 -13.16
C GLY A 291 -18.54 -8.10 -14.64
N TYR A 292 -19.83 -8.06 -15.02
CA TYR A 292 -20.27 -8.12 -16.42
C TYR A 292 -20.77 -6.78 -16.98
N TYR A 293 -20.64 -5.69 -16.26
CA TYR A 293 -21.09 -4.38 -16.72
C TYR A 293 -20.05 -3.28 -16.47
N SER A 294 -20.13 -2.24 -17.25
CA SER A 294 -19.22 -1.10 -17.14
C SER A 294 -19.48 -0.31 -15.86
N VAL A 295 -18.42 0.13 -15.22
CA VAL A 295 -18.49 1.09 -14.11
C VAL A 295 -18.84 2.46 -14.67
N ASP A 296 -19.78 3.16 -14.02
CA ASP A 296 -20.10 4.55 -14.34
C ASP A 296 -19.00 5.45 -13.72
N LEU A 297 -17.94 5.61 -14.49
CA LEU A 297 -16.73 6.31 -14.08
C LEU A 297 -16.69 7.69 -14.74
N HIS A 298 -16.52 8.72 -13.92
CA HIS A 298 -16.46 10.12 -14.36
C HIS A 298 -15.40 10.32 -15.47
N GLU A 299 -14.22 9.78 -15.28
CA GLU A 299 -13.08 9.90 -16.20
C GLU A 299 -13.32 9.21 -17.55
N ARG A 300 -14.25 8.25 -17.63
CA ARG A 300 -14.64 7.59 -18.89
C ARG A 300 -15.26 8.55 -19.90
N GLY A 301 -15.99 9.54 -19.41
CA GLY A 301 -16.63 10.55 -20.26
C GLY A 301 -15.64 11.47 -20.98
N ALA A 302 -14.41 11.57 -20.48
CA ALA A 302 -13.36 12.39 -21.07
C ALA A 302 -12.60 11.69 -22.21
N VAL A 303 -12.65 10.34 -22.28
CA VAL A 303 -11.97 9.54 -23.31
C VAL A 303 -12.92 9.35 -24.50
N GLU A 304 -12.77 10.12 -25.56
CA GLU A 304 -13.55 10.02 -26.82
C GLU A 304 -13.14 8.78 -27.68
N ALA A 305 -12.77 7.65 -27.07
CA ALA A 305 -12.39 6.43 -27.75
C ALA A 305 -13.38 5.32 -27.45
N ASP A 306 -13.94 4.69 -28.50
CA ASP A 306 -14.77 3.48 -28.37
C ASP A 306 -13.82 2.27 -28.27
N LEU A 307 -13.38 1.96 -27.04
CA LEU A 307 -12.47 0.86 -26.73
C LEU A 307 -13.29 -0.34 -26.24
N ASP A 308 -13.66 -1.21 -27.15
CA ASP A 308 -14.30 -2.51 -26.84
C ASP A 308 -13.21 -3.60 -26.79
N LEU A 309 -12.56 -3.73 -25.62
CA LEU A 309 -11.37 -4.56 -25.45
C LEU A 309 -11.55 -5.68 -24.40
N ASP A 310 -12.77 -5.88 -23.88
CA ASP A 310 -13.04 -6.75 -22.73
C ASP A 310 -12.52 -8.19 -22.93
N ASP A 311 -12.68 -8.76 -24.12
CA ASP A 311 -12.23 -10.13 -24.43
C ASP A 311 -10.94 -10.19 -25.26
N GLN A 312 -10.21 -9.08 -25.42
CA GLN A 312 -9.01 -9.06 -26.23
C GLN A 312 -7.77 -9.53 -25.45
N PRO A 313 -6.83 -10.26 -26.08
CA PRO A 313 -5.55 -10.57 -25.45
C PRO A 313 -4.81 -9.30 -25.04
N LEU A 314 -4.04 -9.36 -23.93
CA LEU A 314 -3.33 -8.21 -23.40
C LEU A 314 -2.43 -7.51 -24.45
N ARG A 315 -1.75 -8.26 -25.33
CA ARG A 315 -0.96 -7.67 -26.41
C ARG A 315 -1.79 -6.76 -27.32
N THR A 316 -3.03 -7.17 -27.64
CA THR A 316 -3.95 -6.37 -28.47
C THR A 316 -4.40 -5.11 -27.73
N GLN A 317 -4.75 -5.25 -26.44
CA GLN A 317 -5.08 -4.10 -25.59
C GLN A 317 -3.93 -3.06 -25.58
N VAL A 318 -2.70 -3.50 -25.36
CA VAL A 318 -1.51 -2.64 -25.35
C VAL A 318 -1.29 -1.93 -26.70
N GLU A 319 -1.48 -2.65 -27.83
CA GLU A 319 -1.36 -2.05 -29.18
C GLU A 319 -2.40 -0.95 -29.41
N GLU A 320 -3.66 -1.21 -29.06
CA GLU A 320 -4.75 -0.23 -29.18
C GLU A 320 -4.52 0.98 -28.25
N TYR A 321 -4.14 0.75 -27.01
CA TYR A 321 -3.85 1.81 -26.05
C TYR A 321 -2.71 2.71 -26.50
N LEU A 322 -1.61 2.15 -26.99
CA LEU A 322 -0.45 2.91 -27.45
C LEU A 322 -0.64 3.50 -28.85
N SER A 323 -1.69 3.10 -29.59
CA SER A 323 -2.10 3.78 -30.81
C SER A 323 -2.73 5.15 -30.55
N LEU A 324 -3.29 5.37 -29.35
CA LEU A 324 -3.85 6.64 -28.93
C LEU A 324 -2.74 7.62 -28.56
N PRO A 325 -2.80 8.87 -29.04
CA PRO A 325 -1.87 9.90 -28.57
C PRO A 325 -2.01 10.13 -27.06
N PHE A 326 -0.90 10.15 -26.34
CA PHE A 326 -0.90 10.39 -24.89
C PHE A 326 -1.67 11.64 -24.46
N GLY A 327 -1.63 12.72 -25.24
CA GLY A 327 -2.39 13.94 -24.95
C GLY A 327 -3.92 13.79 -24.92
N VAL A 328 -4.45 12.60 -25.30
CA VAL A 328 -5.89 12.30 -25.14
C VAL A 328 -6.22 11.98 -23.69
N VAL A 329 -5.24 11.45 -22.93
CA VAL A 329 -5.43 11.03 -21.55
C VAL A 329 -4.67 11.89 -20.54
N GLU A 330 -3.74 12.73 -20.99
CA GLU A 330 -2.79 13.45 -20.15
C GLU A 330 -3.44 14.31 -19.07
N ASP A 331 -4.53 15.03 -19.44
CA ASP A 331 -5.26 15.91 -18.51
C ASP A 331 -6.19 15.17 -17.55
N GLU A 332 -6.46 13.87 -17.81
CA GLU A 332 -7.35 13.02 -17.02
C GLU A 332 -6.59 11.99 -16.17
N LEU A 333 -5.28 11.93 -16.33
CA LEU A 333 -4.47 11.00 -15.53
C LEU A 333 -4.56 11.36 -14.05
N PRO A 334 -4.79 10.36 -13.19
CA PRO A 334 -4.72 10.58 -11.74
C PRO A 334 -3.31 11.02 -11.34
N GLU A 335 -3.22 11.82 -10.28
CA GLU A 335 -1.96 12.11 -9.62
C GLU A 335 -1.32 10.80 -9.16
N TRP A 336 -0.04 10.60 -9.52
CA TRP A 336 0.59 9.31 -9.28
C TRP A 336 1.05 9.19 -7.82
N ARG A 337 0.78 8.06 -7.19
CA ARG A 337 1.06 7.89 -5.77
C ARG A 337 2.52 8.07 -5.41
N MET A 338 3.43 7.38 -6.12
CA MET A 338 4.83 7.25 -5.70
C MET A 338 5.82 7.38 -6.86
N THR A 339 6.85 8.17 -6.66
CA THR A 339 8.10 8.07 -7.42
C THR A 339 9.22 7.53 -6.52
N SER A 340 9.88 6.46 -6.97
CA SER A 340 11.00 5.84 -6.28
C SER A 340 12.31 6.11 -7.00
N HIS A 341 13.23 6.80 -6.34
CA HIS A 341 14.59 7.02 -6.85
C HIS A 341 15.47 5.85 -6.41
N VAL A 342 15.82 4.95 -7.32
CA VAL A 342 16.50 3.70 -7.03
C VAL A 342 17.92 3.72 -7.60
N ALA A 343 18.93 3.68 -6.72
CA ALA A 343 20.31 3.56 -7.17
C ALA A 343 20.51 2.21 -7.90
N PRO A 344 21.10 2.21 -9.12
CA PRO A 344 21.20 1.00 -9.95
C PRO A 344 22.34 0.09 -9.49
N THR A 345 22.22 -0.46 -8.28
CA THR A 345 23.18 -1.38 -7.67
C THR A 345 22.54 -2.75 -7.38
N PRO A 346 23.31 -3.85 -7.37
CA PRO A 346 22.76 -5.18 -7.15
C PRO A 346 21.93 -5.33 -5.88
N GLU A 347 22.34 -4.66 -4.79
CA GLU A 347 21.74 -4.78 -3.46
C GLU A 347 20.29 -4.26 -3.44
N ASN A 348 19.96 -3.31 -4.32
CA ASN A 348 18.63 -2.70 -4.37
C ASN A 348 17.60 -3.57 -5.09
N VAL A 349 18.00 -4.72 -5.68
CA VAL A 349 17.07 -5.65 -6.31
C VAL A 349 16.03 -6.19 -5.31
N GLU A 350 16.41 -6.34 -4.04
CA GLU A 350 15.53 -6.84 -2.98
C GLU A 350 14.35 -5.88 -2.68
N LEU A 351 14.45 -4.61 -3.08
CA LEU A 351 13.39 -3.61 -2.91
C LEU A 351 12.45 -3.50 -4.12
N LEU A 352 12.82 -4.08 -5.28
CA LEU A 352 12.00 -3.99 -6.49
C LEU A 352 10.58 -4.56 -6.34
N PRO A 353 10.34 -5.69 -5.65
CA PRO A 353 8.98 -6.19 -5.46
C PRO A 353 8.05 -5.17 -4.80
N PHE A 354 8.53 -4.45 -3.79
CA PHE A 354 7.76 -3.43 -3.06
C PHE A 354 7.48 -2.20 -3.91
N VAL A 355 8.51 -1.70 -4.60
CA VAL A 355 8.39 -0.58 -5.55
C VAL A 355 7.41 -0.93 -6.68
N THR A 356 7.47 -2.16 -7.17
CA THR A 356 6.60 -2.68 -8.22
C THR A 356 5.16 -2.86 -7.74
N ASN A 357 4.96 -3.36 -6.53
CA ASN A 357 3.63 -3.51 -5.92
C ASN A 357 2.88 -2.17 -5.85
N ASP A 358 3.60 -1.09 -5.55
CA ASP A 358 3.04 0.26 -5.51
C ASP A 358 2.84 0.87 -6.91
N LEU A 359 3.19 0.18 -8.00
CA LEU A 359 3.26 0.71 -9.36
C LEU A 359 4.05 2.03 -9.42
N ALA A 360 5.10 2.15 -8.61
CA ALA A 360 5.86 3.38 -8.52
C ALA A 360 6.52 3.74 -9.86
N VAL A 361 6.56 5.03 -10.16
CA VAL A 361 7.44 5.56 -11.20
C VAL A 361 8.88 5.44 -10.69
N VAL A 362 9.75 4.74 -11.43
CA VAL A 362 11.14 4.56 -11.03
C VAL A 362 12.02 5.55 -11.78
N ARG A 363 12.89 6.21 -11.02
CA ARG A 363 13.97 7.08 -11.50
C ARG A 363 15.30 6.53 -11.01
N THR A 364 16.32 6.64 -11.82
CA THR A 364 17.67 6.32 -11.39
C THR A 364 18.43 7.61 -11.07
N PRO A 365 19.05 7.70 -9.90
CA PRO A 365 19.88 8.86 -9.57
C PRO A 365 21.00 8.98 -10.62
N ARG A 366 21.03 10.08 -11.34
CA ARG A 366 22.17 10.39 -12.20
C ARG A 366 23.36 10.69 -11.31
N ASP A 367 24.57 10.29 -11.74
CA ASP A 367 25.82 10.68 -11.11
C ASP A 367 25.88 12.21 -11.00
N GLN A 368 25.31 12.74 -9.92
CA GLN A 368 25.60 14.12 -9.53
C GLN A 368 27.01 14.08 -8.96
N PRO A 369 27.92 14.96 -9.42
CA PRO A 369 29.21 15.11 -8.78
C PRO A 369 28.93 15.34 -7.30
N GLU A 370 29.58 14.56 -6.41
CA GLU A 370 29.42 14.73 -4.97
C GLU A 370 29.43 16.24 -4.67
N PRO A 371 28.29 16.79 -4.17
CA PRO A 371 28.26 18.21 -3.89
C PRO A 371 29.40 18.49 -2.93
N SER A 372 30.26 19.45 -3.25
CA SER A 372 31.35 19.86 -2.37
C SER A 372 30.74 20.14 -0.99
N SER A 373 31.49 19.93 0.10
CA SER A 373 30.98 20.16 1.47
C SER A 373 30.37 21.56 1.66
N GLU A 374 30.75 22.54 0.83
CA GLU A 374 30.14 23.88 0.74
C GLU A 374 28.75 23.87 0.08
N VAL A 375 28.51 23.03 -0.94
CA VAL A 375 27.19 22.92 -1.62
C VAL A 375 26.23 22.11 -0.74
N GLN A 376 26.71 21.05 -0.08
CA GLN A 376 25.91 20.30 0.91
C GLN A 376 25.49 21.20 2.08
N THR A 377 26.39 22.04 2.59
CA THR A 377 26.10 23.02 3.64
C THR A 377 25.20 24.13 3.12
N THR A 378 25.26 24.47 1.82
CA THR A 378 24.45 25.52 1.19
C THR A 378 23.05 25.01 0.85
N ALA A 379 22.89 23.81 0.30
CA ALA A 379 21.60 23.20 0.04
C ALA A 379 20.83 22.94 1.36
N ALA A 380 21.49 22.35 2.34
CA ALA A 380 20.91 22.25 3.68
C ALA A 380 20.61 23.63 4.27
N SER A 381 21.49 24.64 4.10
CA SER A 381 21.27 25.99 4.61
C SER A 381 20.27 26.82 3.80
N GLU A 382 20.00 26.51 2.55
CA GLU A 382 18.91 27.12 1.75
C GLU A 382 17.56 26.52 2.11
N PHE A 383 17.48 25.22 2.24
CA PHE A 383 16.33 24.51 2.78
C PHE A 383 15.97 25.00 4.21
N PHE A 384 16.99 25.29 5.04
CA PHE A 384 16.81 25.81 6.41
C PHE A 384 16.79 27.34 6.51
N ARG A 385 17.02 28.13 5.45
CA ARG A 385 16.99 29.60 5.48
C ARG A 385 15.60 30.21 5.50
N ASP A 386 14.58 29.52 5.01
CA ASP A 386 13.20 29.98 5.16
C ASP A 386 12.70 29.85 6.61
N ALA A 387 13.28 28.96 7.41
CA ALA A 387 13.07 28.92 8.85
C ALA A 387 14.06 29.88 9.53
N SER A 388 13.58 31.03 10.01
CA SER A 388 14.36 32.07 10.70
C SER A 388 14.99 31.56 12.01
N PHE A 389 16.14 30.84 11.96
CA PHE A 389 16.87 30.40 13.15
C PHE A 389 18.38 30.56 13.09
N THR A 390 18.92 31.11 14.16
CA THR A 390 20.32 31.36 14.47
C THR A 390 21.00 30.12 15.05
N ARG A 391 22.05 29.71 14.37
CA ARG A 391 23.28 28.97 14.69
C ARG A 391 23.46 28.42 16.10
N SER A 392 23.61 27.10 16.16
CA SER A 392 24.71 26.45 16.89
C SER A 392 25.12 25.19 16.12
N ALA A 393 25.95 25.34 15.11
CA ALA A 393 26.63 24.21 14.48
C ALA A 393 27.85 23.86 15.35
N SER A 394 27.76 22.81 16.14
CA SER A 394 28.93 22.12 16.65
C SER A 394 29.45 21.18 15.56
N ALA A 395 30.57 21.56 14.95
CA ALA A 395 31.30 20.76 13.99
C ALA A 395 32.05 19.64 14.70
N ASP A 396 31.42 18.52 14.99
CA ASP A 396 32.08 17.25 15.32
C ASP A 396 31.09 16.09 15.08
N GLY A 397 30.89 15.73 13.82
CA GLY A 397 30.26 14.52 13.38
C GLY A 397 30.75 14.21 11.96
N ALA A 398 30.93 12.94 11.61
CA ALA A 398 31.24 12.56 10.24
C ALA A 398 30.26 13.28 9.30
N ALA A 399 30.76 13.95 8.27
CA ALA A 399 29.94 14.75 7.38
C ALA A 399 28.89 13.83 6.73
N ARG A 400 27.63 14.01 7.13
CA ARG A 400 26.49 13.26 6.58
C ARG A 400 26.37 13.60 5.10
N SER A 401 26.26 12.59 4.24
CA SER A 401 25.96 12.80 2.82
C SER A 401 24.47 13.01 2.69
N TYR A 402 24.04 14.24 2.41
CA TYR A 402 22.66 14.52 2.03
C TYR A 402 22.52 14.38 0.52
N VAL A 403 21.37 13.86 0.09
CA VAL A 403 20.98 13.77 -1.32
C VAL A 403 19.66 14.52 -1.52
N GLN A 404 19.53 15.16 -2.67
CA GLN A 404 18.30 15.85 -3.04
C GLN A 404 17.81 15.23 -4.34
N PRO A 405 16.84 14.29 -4.27
CA PRO A 405 16.20 13.75 -5.45
C PRO A 405 15.58 14.86 -6.30
N GLU A 406 15.46 14.62 -7.60
CA GLU A 406 14.72 15.51 -8.48
C GLU A 406 13.25 15.51 -8.07
N ALA A 407 12.64 16.70 -7.95
CA ALA A 407 11.23 16.82 -7.62
C ALA A 407 10.37 16.24 -8.75
N THR A 408 9.30 15.54 -8.41
CA THR A 408 8.33 14.94 -9.34
C THR A 408 6.92 15.33 -8.95
N ASP A 409 5.97 15.08 -9.85
CA ASP A 409 4.55 15.38 -9.63
C ASP A 409 3.81 14.27 -8.83
N SER A 410 4.51 13.27 -8.31
CA SER A 410 3.91 12.23 -7.47
C SER A 410 3.66 12.74 -6.06
N LEU A 411 2.59 12.22 -5.41
CA LEU A 411 2.21 12.53 -4.04
C LEU A 411 3.35 12.26 -3.05
N GLU A 412 4.04 11.14 -3.21
CA GLU A 412 5.13 10.73 -2.36
C GLU A 412 6.39 10.44 -3.18
N GLN A 413 7.54 10.65 -2.58
CA GLN A 413 8.83 10.28 -3.16
C GLN A 413 9.63 9.42 -2.18
N SER A 414 10.29 8.37 -2.69
CA SER A 414 11.20 7.53 -1.93
C SER A 414 12.60 7.51 -2.53
N TRP A 415 13.59 7.30 -1.66
CA TRP A 415 15.00 7.18 -2.00
C TRP A 415 15.54 5.83 -1.56
N ILE A 416 16.05 5.08 -2.51
CA ILE A 416 16.69 3.77 -2.34
C ILE A 416 18.13 3.88 -2.80
N GLY A 417 19.04 4.04 -1.87
CA GLY A 417 20.46 4.24 -2.13
C GLY A 417 21.15 4.90 -0.93
N ASP A 418 22.43 5.23 -1.07
CA ASP A 418 23.20 5.86 0.02
C ASP A 418 22.75 7.29 0.30
N GLY A 419 23.07 7.80 1.50
CA GLY A 419 22.77 9.15 1.94
C GLY A 419 21.37 9.35 2.53
N ALA A 420 21.18 10.52 3.15
CA ALA A 420 19.91 10.96 3.73
C ALA A 420 19.16 11.86 2.74
N PRO A 421 17.96 11.48 2.26
CA PRO A 421 17.24 12.28 1.29
C PRO A 421 16.59 13.51 1.94
N ILE A 422 16.54 14.61 1.17
CA ILE A 422 15.76 15.80 1.46
C ILE A 422 14.57 15.82 0.51
N GLY A 423 13.34 15.90 1.04
CA GLY A 423 12.12 15.91 0.24
C GLY A 423 11.64 14.53 -0.23
N ALA A 424 12.22 13.44 0.26
CA ALA A 424 11.79 12.07 0.00
C ALA A 424 11.92 11.21 1.26
N SER A 425 11.22 10.09 1.33
CA SER A 425 11.39 9.09 2.38
C SER A 425 12.61 8.22 2.12
N LYS A 426 13.34 7.83 3.16
CA LYS A 426 14.45 6.88 3.07
C LYS A 426 13.93 5.45 3.17
N ALA A 427 13.68 4.79 2.07
CA ALA A 427 13.30 3.39 2.05
C ALA A 427 14.49 2.47 2.35
N THR A 428 14.26 1.41 3.13
CA THR A 428 15.28 0.41 3.50
C THR A 428 14.69 -0.99 3.44
N THR A 429 15.48 -1.97 3.00
CA THR A 429 15.06 -3.38 2.90
C THR A 429 14.56 -3.90 4.24
N ASN A 430 15.26 -3.59 5.35
CA ASN A 430 14.86 -4.06 6.67
C ASN A 430 13.46 -3.60 7.08
N ALA A 431 13.07 -2.36 6.75
CA ALA A 431 11.75 -1.83 7.07
C ALA A 431 10.62 -2.63 6.42
N PHE A 432 10.75 -2.97 5.14
CA PHE A 432 9.76 -3.77 4.42
C PHE A 432 9.69 -5.20 4.97
N TYR A 433 10.82 -5.82 5.25
CA TYR A 433 10.82 -7.15 5.89
C TYR A 433 10.22 -7.12 7.31
N ASN A 434 10.51 -6.07 8.10
CA ASN A 434 9.89 -5.89 9.42
C ASN A 434 8.36 -5.77 9.30
N ARG A 435 7.84 -5.10 8.25
CA ARG A 435 6.40 -5.02 7.98
C ARG A 435 5.80 -6.39 7.68
N LEU A 436 6.47 -7.22 6.88
CA LEU A 436 5.99 -8.58 6.58
C LEU A 436 5.93 -9.48 7.82
N ASP A 437 6.84 -9.25 8.78
CA ASP A 437 6.87 -9.97 10.06
C ASP A 437 5.89 -9.40 11.10
N ARG A 438 5.24 -8.26 10.81
CA ARG A 438 4.28 -7.60 11.72
C ARG A 438 3.06 -8.48 11.93
N THR A 439 2.67 -8.63 13.19
CA THR A 439 1.35 -9.17 13.54
C THR A 439 0.47 -8.00 13.99
N PRO A 440 -0.61 -7.67 13.28
CA PRO A 440 -1.52 -6.62 13.70
C PRO A 440 -2.02 -6.88 15.12
N ALA A 441 -2.03 -5.86 15.96
CA ALA A 441 -2.57 -5.96 17.31
C ALA A 441 -4.10 -5.93 17.27
N ASP A 442 -4.75 -6.76 18.09
CA ASP A 442 -6.19 -6.68 18.33
C ASP A 442 -6.48 -5.54 19.30
N GLY A 443 -7.34 -4.61 18.94
CA GLY A 443 -7.84 -3.56 19.84
C GLY A 443 -7.40 -2.15 19.49
N ASN A 444 -7.30 -1.29 20.51
CA ASN A 444 -6.96 0.11 20.34
C ASN A 444 -5.47 0.30 20.02
N ILE A 445 -5.15 1.33 19.23
CA ILE A 445 -3.77 1.71 18.93
C ILE A 445 -3.03 2.05 20.24
N GLY A 446 -1.94 1.34 20.50
CA GLY A 446 -1.05 1.55 21.64
C GLY A 446 -0.02 2.64 21.36
N ILE A 447 -0.10 3.77 22.08
CA ILE A 447 0.83 4.88 21.93
C ILE A 447 1.71 5.00 23.17
N THR A 448 3.02 4.94 23.00
CA THR A 448 3.99 5.18 24.06
C THR A 448 4.64 6.56 23.86
N VAL A 449 4.45 7.47 24.82
CA VAL A 449 5.05 8.81 24.80
C VAL A 449 6.16 8.88 25.83
N VAL A 450 7.33 9.36 25.43
CA VAL A 450 8.50 9.54 26.30
C VAL A 450 8.88 11.02 26.31
N CYS A 451 8.87 11.66 27.47
CA CYS A 451 9.32 13.03 27.69
C CYS A 451 10.58 13.01 28.56
N ASN A 452 11.75 13.11 27.96
CA ASN A 452 13.04 12.97 28.65
C ASN A 452 13.85 14.27 28.73
N ASP A 453 13.28 15.44 28.43
CA ASP A 453 13.94 16.72 28.60
C ASP A 453 13.39 17.48 29.83
N PRO A 454 14.20 17.70 30.90
CA PRO A 454 13.77 18.47 32.06
C PRO A 454 13.40 19.93 31.73
N ARG A 455 13.93 20.47 30.62
CA ARG A 455 13.63 21.83 30.15
C ARG A 455 12.24 21.94 29.51
N MET A 456 11.62 20.81 29.19
CA MET A 456 10.29 20.68 28.64
C MET A 456 9.23 20.40 29.72
N ALA A 457 9.53 20.72 30.99
CA ALA A 457 8.59 20.51 32.10
C ALA A 457 7.26 21.25 31.91
N ASP A 458 7.29 22.44 31.26
CA ASP A 458 6.08 23.21 30.93
C ASP A 458 5.25 22.54 29.79
N GLU A 459 5.84 21.62 29.01
CA GLU A 459 5.17 20.90 27.94
C GLU A 459 4.59 19.55 28.41
N ARG A 460 4.98 19.05 29.58
CA ARG A 460 4.41 17.84 30.21
C ARG A 460 2.91 17.97 30.39
N ASP A 461 2.45 19.11 30.91
CA ASP A 461 1.02 19.35 31.09
C ASP A 461 0.29 19.37 29.75
N VAL A 462 0.93 19.86 28.67
CA VAL A 462 0.39 19.85 27.31
C VAL A 462 0.36 18.43 26.75
N VAL A 463 1.39 17.61 26.97
CA VAL A 463 1.42 16.21 26.56
C VAL A 463 0.31 15.43 27.26
N ASP A 464 0.19 15.60 28.58
CA ASP A 464 -0.85 14.94 29.36
C ASP A 464 -2.26 15.41 28.93
N GLU A 465 -2.46 16.70 28.65
CA GLU A 465 -3.73 17.24 28.15
C GLU A 465 -4.04 16.75 26.73
N VAL A 466 -3.01 16.71 25.87
CA VAL A 466 -3.14 16.35 24.45
C VAL A 466 -3.45 14.86 24.27
N TYR A 467 -2.82 13.98 25.04
CA TYR A 467 -2.99 12.53 24.92
C TYR A 467 -3.99 11.95 25.93
N ALA A 468 -4.26 12.64 27.08
CA ALA A 468 -5.20 12.16 28.09
C ALA A 468 -6.66 12.52 27.81
N SER A 469 -6.97 13.30 26.78
CA SER A 469 -8.37 13.57 26.39
C SER A 469 -8.99 12.30 25.78
N ARG A 470 -9.35 11.35 26.64
CA ARG A 470 -9.89 10.01 26.30
C ARG A 470 -11.25 10.04 25.58
N ASP A 471 -11.92 11.20 25.54
CA ASP A 471 -13.30 11.30 25.05
C ASP A 471 -13.40 11.36 23.50
N GLU A 472 -12.27 11.53 22.79
CA GLU A 472 -12.29 11.73 21.33
C GLU A 472 -11.59 10.63 20.52
N LEU A 473 -10.71 9.80 21.13
CA LEU A 473 -9.94 8.80 20.39
C LEU A 473 -9.74 7.49 21.18
N PRO A 474 -9.90 6.32 20.55
CA PRO A 474 -9.73 5.00 21.17
C PRO A 474 -8.24 4.62 21.24
N PHE A 475 -7.41 5.40 21.96
CA PHE A 475 -5.99 5.08 22.16
C PHE A 475 -5.72 4.49 23.55
N ASP A 476 -4.77 3.57 23.62
CA ASP A 476 -4.12 3.15 24.86
C ASP A 476 -2.78 3.91 25.02
N VAL A 477 -2.82 5.05 25.70
CA VAL A 477 -1.66 5.94 25.82
C VAL A 477 -0.93 5.70 27.12
N ARG A 478 0.40 5.50 27.03
CA ARG A 478 1.33 5.39 28.15
C ARG A 478 2.34 6.52 28.08
N VAL A 479 2.41 7.36 29.13
CA VAL A 479 3.33 8.49 29.19
C VAL A 479 4.43 8.21 30.21
N HIS A 480 5.67 8.42 29.82
CA HIS A 480 6.86 8.23 30.63
C HIS A 480 7.67 9.52 30.72
N HIS A 481 8.24 9.79 31.87
CA HIS A 481 9.06 10.99 32.14
C HIS A 481 10.38 10.61 32.80
N ASP A 482 11.44 11.37 32.50
CA ASP A 482 12.75 11.32 33.16
C ASP A 482 13.34 9.91 33.25
N LEU A 483 13.20 9.11 32.21
CA LEU A 483 13.66 7.74 32.16
C LEU A 483 15.19 7.67 32.22
N THR A 484 15.70 6.71 32.99
CA THR A 484 17.09 6.28 32.94
C THR A 484 17.36 5.48 31.65
N ARG A 485 18.62 5.27 31.28
CA ARG A 485 19.02 4.45 30.14
C ARG A 485 18.42 3.03 30.16
N ALA A 486 18.36 2.43 31.34
CA ALA A 486 17.79 1.09 31.50
C ALA A 486 16.27 1.10 31.25
N GLU A 487 15.55 2.06 31.84
CA GLU A 487 14.09 2.21 31.66
C GLU A 487 13.75 2.60 30.22
N LEU A 488 14.49 3.51 29.58
CA LEU A 488 14.27 3.85 28.19
C LEU A 488 14.52 2.64 27.26
N ARG A 489 15.56 1.84 27.51
CA ARG A 489 15.81 0.60 26.79
C ARG A 489 14.63 -0.35 26.87
N ASP A 490 14.07 -0.55 28.09
CA ASP A 490 12.91 -1.41 28.30
C ASP A 490 11.69 -0.88 27.53
N VAL A 491 11.45 0.45 27.54
CA VAL A 491 10.36 1.08 26.78
C VAL A 491 10.57 0.91 25.27
N LEU A 492 11.75 1.17 24.74
CA LEU A 492 12.06 1.01 23.32
C LEU A 492 11.99 -0.45 22.84
N SER A 493 12.09 -1.41 23.76
CA SER A 493 12.00 -2.85 23.46
C SER A 493 10.59 -3.42 23.72
N THR A 494 9.65 -2.60 24.21
CA THR A 494 8.27 -3.01 24.50
C THR A 494 7.39 -2.75 23.28
N GLU A 495 6.53 -3.71 22.93
CA GLU A 495 5.59 -3.60 21.82
C GLU A 495 4.66 -2.37 21.98
N ALA A 496 4.55 -1.59 20.93
CA ALA A 496 3.65 -0.45 20.77
C ALA A 496 3.41 -0.20 19.28
N ASP A 497 2.24 0.31 18.91
CA ASP A 497 2.01 0.69 17.52
C ASP A 497 2.76 1.98 17.19
N LEU A 498 2.79 2.95 18.11
CA LEU A 498 3.48 4.23 17.92
C LEU A 498 4.30 4.62 19.17
N LEU A 499 5.56 4.93 18.96
CA LEU A 499 6.42 5.60 19.94
C LEU A 499 6.53 7.09 19.59
N HIS A 500 6.23 7.98 20.53
CA HIS A 500 6.53 9.40 20.42
C HIS A 500 7.60 9.80 21.45
N TYR A 501 8.82 10.05 21.00
CA TYR A 501 9.90 10.54 21.85
C TYR A 501 10.03 12.06 21.74
N ILE A 502 10.00 12.72 22.88
CA ILE A 502 10.16 14.19 23.05
C ILE A 502 11.35 14.41 23.97
N GLY A 503 12.44 14.92 23.42
CA GLY A 503 13.66 15.11 24.18
C GLY A 503 14.85 15.49 23.33
N HIS A 504 16.05 15.30 23.85
CA HIS A 504 17.30 15.55 23.15
C HIS A 504 17.87 14.25 22.57
N ILE A 505 18.29 14.31 21.33
CA ILE A 505 19.05 13.25 20.64
C ILE A 505 20.26 13.92 19.97
N ASP A 506 21.40 13.26 20.01
CA ASP A 506 22.58 13.63 19.25
C ASP A 506 23.35 12.37 18.78
N GLY A 507 24.57 12.55 18.27
CA GLY A 507 25.40 11.45 17.79
C GLY A 507 25.76 10.38 18.83
N GLU A 508 25.56 10.64 20.13
CA GLU A 508 25.80 9.68 21.22
C GLU A 508 24.54 8.96 21.69
N GLY A 509 23.34 9.40 21.22
CA GLY A 509 22.06 8.75 21.50
C GLY A 509 21.00 9.62 22.16
N PHE A 510 19.98 8.95 22.71
CA PHE A 510 18.85 9.54 23.42
C PHE A 510 19.26 10.04 24.79
N GLU A 511 18.92 11.28 25.14
CA GLU A 511 19.19 11.81 26.49
C GLU A 511 18.30 11.13 27.52
N CYS A 512 18.91 10.66 28.61
CA CYS A 512 18.28 10.00 29.74
C CYS A 512 18.69 10.64 31.07
N ALA A 513 17.97 10.36 32.14
CA ALA A 513 18.28 10.92 33.47
C ALA A 513 19.68 10.58 33.99
N ASP A 514 20.29 9.49 33.52
CA ASP A 514 21.61 8.99 33.95
C ASP A 514 22.65 8.91 32.83
N GLY A 515 22.42 9.63 31.71
CA GLY A 515 23.36 9.66 30.57
C GLY A 515 22.63 9.46 29.25
N LYS A 516 23.31 8.89 28.23
CA LYS A 516 22.73 8.69 26.89
C LYS A 516 22.58 7.22 26.55
N LEU A 517 21.49 6.88 25.82
CA LEU A 517 21.24 5.57 25.28
C LEU A 517 21.39 5.61 23.74
N ASP A 518 22.38 4.89 23.24
CA ASP A 518 22.56 4.68 21.81
C ASP A 518 21.65 3.55 21.31
N ALA A 519 20.76 3.83 20.34
CA ALA A 519 19.83 2.86 19.77
C ALA A 519 20.55 1.71 19.04
N THR A 520 21.76 1.90 18.55
CA THR A 520 22.58 0.82 17.96
C THR A 520 22.87 -0.33 18.95
N THR A 521 22.70 -0.07 20.25
CA THR A 521 22.89 -1.08 21.32
C THR A 521 21.62 -1.85 21.67
N LEU A 522 20.49 -1.56 21.01
CA LEU A 522 19.24 -2.30 21.20
C LEU A 522 19.33 -3.65 20.51
N ALA A 523 18.83 -4.69 21.16
CA ALA A 523 18.73 -6.01 20.56
C ALA A 523 17.47 -6.13 19.67
N ALA A 524 16.41 -5.39 20.03
CA ALA A 524 15.18 -5.31 19.25
C ALA A 524 14.45 -4.01 19.58
N ALA A 525 13.76 -3.43 18.59
CA ALA A 525 12.79 -2.37 18.77
C ALA A 525 11.39 -2.99 18.87
N GLY A 526 10.59 -2.54 19.85
CA GLY A 526 9.21 -2.98 20.05
C GLY A 526 8.19 -2.17 19.25
N PRO A 527 8.33 -0.84 19.13
CA PRO A 527 7.40 -0.01 18.36
C PRO A 527 7.43 -0.30 16.86
N ASP A 528 6.24 -0.42 16.24
CA ASP A 528 6.12 -0.54 14.78
C ASP A 528 6.47 0.79 14.08
N ALA A 529 5.90 1.89 14.59
CA ALA A 529 6.22 3.23 14.11
C ALA A 529 6.81 4.11 15.22
N PHE A 530 7.57 5.14 14.84
CA PHE A 530 8.07 6.12 15.81
C PHE A 530 8.12 7.54 15.25
N LEU A 531 7.96 8.52 16.16
CA LEU A 531 8.21 9.94 15.94
C LEU A 531 9.30 10.38 16.89
N LEU A 532 10.45 10.80 16.37
CA LEU A 532 11.55 11.33 17.17
C LEU A 532 11.58 12.86 17.06
N ASN A 533 10.91 13.53 17.98
CA ASN A 533 10.94 14.98 18.13
C ASN A 533 12.21 15.41 18.88
N ALA A 534 13.33 15.35 18.19
CA ALA A 534 14.63 15.70 18.75
C ALA A 534 15.58 16.12 17.63
N CYS A 535 16.49 17.05 17.95
CA CYS A 535 17.49 17.51 16.99
C CYS A 535 18.35 16.35 16.47
N GLN A 536 18.58 16.28 15.15
CA GLN A 536 19.48 15.31 14.52
C GLN A 536 19.15 13.83 14.82
N SER A 537 17.88 13.46 14.87
CA SER A 537 17.41 12.12 15.26
C SER A 537 17.58 11.03 14.18
N TYR A 538 18.01 11.39 12.97
CA TYR A 538 18.08 10.48 11.81
C TYR A 538 18.87 9.19 12.09
N GLU A 539 20.09 9.27 12.65
CA GLU A 539 20.93 8.08 12.89
C GLU A 539 20.31 7.13 13.93
N GLN A 540 19.72 7.71 14.98
CA GLN A 540 19.06 6.91 15.99
C GLN A 540 17.74 6.29 15.46
N GLY A 541 17.05 6.99 14.55
CA GLY A 541 15.92 6.45 13.81
C GLY A 541 16.33 5.28 12.90
N ALA A 542 17.44 5.42 12.17
CA ALA A 542 17.97 4.33 11.34
C ALA A 542 18.27 3.09 12.20
N ALA A 543 18.89 3.29 13.38
CA ALA A 543 19.16 2.19 14.30
C ALA A 543 17.89 1.51 14.84
N LEU A 544 16.78 2.25 15.02
CA LEU A 544 15.49 1.65 15.38
C LEU A 544 14.91 0.79 14.26
N ILE A 545 15.03 1.22 12.99
CA ILE A 545 14.62 0.40 11.84
C ILE A 545 15.44 -0.90 11.77
N GLU A 546 16.76 -0.80 11.91
CA GLU A 546 17.64 -1.98 11.96
C GLU A 546 17.29 -2.93 13.12
N ALA A 547 16.79 -2.38 14.24
CA ALA A 547 16.38 -3.13 15.40
C ALA A 547 14.97 -3.74 15.30
N GLY A 548 14.18 -3.45 14.25
CA GLY A 548 12.88 -4.08 14.01
C GLY A 548 11.69 -3.13 13.86
N ALA A 549 11.86 -1.81 13.99
CA ALA A 549 10.81 -0.86 13.66
C ALA A 549 10.56 -0.82 12.13
N ILE A 550 9.35 -0.41 11.71
CA ILE A 550 8.94 -0.43 10.31
C ILE A 550 9.09 0.95 9.68
N ALA A 551 8.60 1.98 10.36
CA ALA A 551 8.65 3.35 9.86
C ALA A 551 8.95 4.34 10.99
N GLY A 552 9.63 5.42 10.64
CA GLY A 552 9.89 6.48 11.62
C GLY A 552 9.93 7.86 10.99
N ILE A 553 9.36 8.82 11.71
CA ILE A 553 9.47 10.23 11.39
C ILE A 553 10.59 10.80 12.23
N VAL A 554 11.60 11.34 11.58
CA VAL A 554 12.84 11.85 12.19
C VAL A 554 13.10 13.28 11.71
N THR A 555 14.00 13.96 12.40
CA THR A 555 14.41 15.32 12.03
C THR A 555 15.81 15.33 11.45
N LEU A 556 15.99 16.13 10.41
CA LEU A 556 17.30 16.39 9.79
C LEU A 556 18.03 17.56 10.46
N SER A 557 17.31 18.41 11.19
CA SER A 557 17.84 19.65 11.81
C SER A 557 17.27 19.89 13.22
N ASP A 558 17.61 21.02 13.81
CA ASP A 558 17.12 21.45 15.11
C ASP A 558 15.63 21.89 15.02
N VAL A 559 14.76 21.29 15.83
CA VAL A 559 13.32 21.56 15.87
C VAL A 559 12.94 22.38 17.11
N ILE A 560 11.95 23.28 16.96
CA ILE A 560 11.41 24.04 18.08
C ILE A 560 10.36 23.21 18.83
N ASN A 561 10.53 23.12 20.14
CA ASN A 561 9.77 22.27 21.04
C ASN A 561 8.23 22.45 20.98
N SER A 562 7.73 23.69 20.84
CA SER A 562 6.29 23.96 20.88
C SER A 562 5.49 23.42 19.67
N GLY A 563 6.15 23.15 18.55
CA GLY A 563 5.56 22.48 17.38
C GLY A 563 5.53 20.97 17.49
N ALA A 564 6.46 20.41 18.26
CA ALA A 564 6.69 18.98 18.36
C ALA A 564 5.49 18.20 18.90
N VAL A 565 4.88 18.66 19.98
CA VAL A 565 3.70 18.02 20.59
C VAL A 565 2.48 18.13 19.69
N ARG A 566 2.29 19.28 19.00
CA ARG A 566 1.19 19.47 18.06
C ARG A 566 1.34 18.52 16.87
N MET A 567 2.56 18.40 16.31
CA MET A 567 2.87 17.47 15.24
C MET A 567 2.55 16.03 15.65
N GLY A 568 3.02 15.58 16.82
CA GLY A 568 2.76 14.23 17.30
C GLY A 568 1.28 13.92 17.48
N ARG A 569 0.48 14.88 18.00
CA ARG A 569 -0.98 14.72 18.10
C ARG A 569 -1.65 14.60 16.73
N MET A 570 -1.26 15.44 15.78
CA MET A 570 -1.82 15.42 14.42
C MET A 570 -1.51 14.10 13.75
N LEU A 571 -0.25 13.67 13.76
CA LEU A 571 0.16 12.38 13.22
C LEU A 571 -0.59 11.22 13.86
N ALA A 572 -0.71 11.17 15.20
CA ALA A 572 -1.47 10.13 15.88
C ALA A 572 -2.94 10.07 15.43
N ARG A 573 -3.58 11.24 15.24
CA ARG A 573 -4.96 11.30 14.73
C ARG A 573 -5.10 10.81 13.31
N LEU A 574 -4.19 11.22 12.41
CA LEU A 574 -4.19 10.80 11.01
C LEU A 574 -3.95 9.30 10.90
N LEU A 575 -2.94 8.76 11.60
CA LEU A 575 -2.63 7.34 11.62
C LEU A 575 -3.80 6.49 12.14
N ASN A 576 -4.54 6.98 13.15
CA ASN A 576 -5.78 6.31 13.62
C ASN A 576 -6.93 6.37 12.60
N ARG A 577 -6.90 7.30 11.67
CA ARG A 577 -7.87 7.43 10.58
C ARG A 577 -7.48 6.63 9.34
N GLY A 578 -6.44 5.79 9.43
CA GLY A 578 -5.99 4.91 8.36
C GLY A 578 -5.02 5.55 7.36
N PHE A 579 -4.57 6.79 7.61
CA PHE A 579 -3.49 7.38 6.81
C PHE A 579 -2.21 6.56 6.96
N THR A 580 -1.44 6.45 5.90
CA THR A 580 -0.08 5.93 5.97
C THR A 580 0.83 6.92 6.70
N VAL A 581 2.00 6.46 7.14
CA VAL A 581 3.00 7.36 7.75
C VAL A 581 3.40 8.47 6.76
N GLY A 582 3.49 8.14 5.45
CA GLY A 582 3.76 9.08 4.37
C GLY A 582 2.69 10.15 4.26
N SER A 583 1.46 9.74 3.97
CA SER A 583 0.33 10.67 3.82
C SER A 583 0.06 11.48 5.08
N ALA A 584 0.21 10.87 6.28
CA ALA A 584 0.04 11.58 7.54
C ALA A 584 1.07 12.70 7.72
N LEU A 585 2.33 12.47 7.29
CA LEU A 585 3.34 13.52 7.35
C LEU A 585 3.08 14.64 6.32
N GLU A 586 2.65 14.30 5.10
CA GLU A 586 2.31 15.32 4.08
C GLU A 586 1.18 16.24 4.57
N VAL A 587 0.06 15.67 5.02
CA VAL A 587 -1.04 16.47 5.61
C VAL A 587 -0.57 17.31 6.80
N ALA A 588 0.30 16.76 7.65
CA ALA A 588 0.83 17.49 8.79
C ALA A 588 1.80 18.60 8.40
N ARG A 589 2.48 18.49 7.25
CA ARG A 589 3.36 19.54 6.71
C ARG A 589 2.59 20.77 6.24
N GLU A 590 1.44 20.59 5.61
CA GLU A 590 0.60 21.69 5.13
C GLU A 590 0.12 22.59 6.29
N ASP A 591 -0.20 22.01 7.43
CA ASP A 591 -0.68 22.72 8.62
C ASP A 591 0.43 23.30 9.52
N SER A 592 1.71 22.99 9.23
CA SER A 592 2.82 23.30 10.11
C SER A 592 4.01 23.95 9.41
N ILE A 593 4.40 25.14 9.85
CA ILE A 593 5.63 25.85 9.40
C ILE A 593 6.91 25.03 9.64
N ILE A 594 6.85 23.96 10.46
CA ILE A 594 7.99 23.14 10.85
C ILE A 594 8.05 21.82 10.04
N GLY A 595 7.03 21.56 9.22
CA GLY A 595 6.86 20.29 8.51
C GLY A 595 8.07 19.87 7.65
N ASP A 596 8.73 20.82 7.01
CA ASP A 596 9.90 20.59 6.13
C ASP A 596 11.16 20.09 6.86
N GLN A 597 11.16 20.10 8.19
CA GLN A 597 12.29 19.61 8.98
C GLN A 597 12.23 18.11 9.27
N TYR A 598 11.07 17.48 9.00
CA TYR A 598 10.83 16.07 9.21
C TYR A 598 11.04 15.27 7.91
N THR A 599 11.59 14.09 8.05
CA THR A 599 11.66 13.10 6.97
C THR A 599 11.28 11.73 7.50
N ILE A 600 10.92 10.82 6.59
CA ILE A 600 10.60 9.44 6.94
C ILE A 600 11.80 8.56 6.68
N ILE A 601 12.02 7.61 7.58
CA ILE A 601 12.95 6.50 7.39
C ILE A 601 12.19 5.19 7.55
N GLY A 602 12.42 4.25 6.64
CA GLY A 602 11.70 2.99 6.56
C GLY A 602 10.58 3.02 5.53
N ASP A 603 9.48 2.33 5.82
CA ASP A 603 8.34 2.15 4.93
C ASP A 603 7.28 3.22 5.14
N SER A 604 7.21 4.23 4.25
CA SER A 604 6.23 5.31 4.31
C SER A 604 4.78 4.81 4.12
N GLY A 605 4.60 3.64 3.49
CA GLY A 605 3.29 3.01 3.26
C GLY A 605 2.68 2.31 4.47
N LEU A 606 3.34 2.31 5.65
CA LEU A 606 2.80 1.72 6.86
C LEU A 606 1.53 2.43 7.31
N SER A 607 0.42 1.69 7.46
CA SER A 607 -0.79 2.14 8.18
C SER A 607 -0.90 1.41 9.52
N LEU A 608 -1.25 2.11 10.59
CA LEU A 608 -1.45 1.53 11.92
C LEU A 608 -2.89 1.08 12.14
N ALA A 609 -3.85 1.71 11.46
CA ALA A 609 -5.26 1.35 11.48
C ALA A 609 -5.75 1.05 10.07
N ARG A 610 -6.79 0.22 9.94
CA ARG A 610 -7.54 0.03 8.70
C ARG A 610 -8.86 0.77 8.78
N THR A 611 -9.30 1.35 7.67
CA THR A 611 -10.62 1.97 7.53
C THR A 611 -11.53 1.04 6.72
N ASP A 612 -12.76 0.82 7.21
CA ASP A 612 -13.73 -0.07 6.55
C ASP A 612 -14.60 0.64 5.50
N GLY A 613 -14.56 1.97 5.43
CA GLY A 613 -15.53 2.75 4.64
C GLY A 613 -14.97 3.48 3.43
N GLY A 614 -13.69 3.32 3.10
CA GLY A 614 -13.06 4.03 1.98
C GLY A 614 -11.65 4.53 2.31
N PRO A 615 -10.94 5.17 1.37
CA PRO A 615 -9.64 5.76 1.60
C PRO A 615 -9.73 6.90 2.62
N PRO A 616 -8.65 7.19 3.37
CA PRO A 616 -8.60 8.36 4.23
C PRO A 616 -8.72 9.64 3.39
N ASN A 617 -9.54 10.58 3.86
CA ASN A 617 -9.82 11.82 3.14
C ASN A 617 -9.52 13.05 3.99
N VAL A 618 -9.01 14.09 3.34
CA VAL A 618 -8.94 15.44 3.87
C VAL A 618 -10.02 16.29 3.17
N CYS A 619 -10.89 16.91 3.96
CA CYS A 619 -11.98 17.74 3.47
C CYS A 619 -11.78 19.17 3.98
N VAL A 620 -11.59 20.12 3.07
CA VAL A 620 -11.47 21.55 3.41
C VAL A 620 -12.70 22.29 2.90
N VAL A 621 -13.52 22.78 3.83
CA VAL A 621 -14.73 23.54 3.47
C VAL A 621 -14.45 25.05 3.53
N ARG A 622 -14.68 25.74 2.41
CA ARG A 622 -14.54 27.19 2.30
C ARG A 622 -15.90 27.85 2.06
N GLN A 623 -16.21 28.89 2.83
CA GLN A 623 -17.42 29.71 2.59
C GLN A 623 -17.21 30.58 1.36
N ARG A 624 -18.17 30.54 0.43
CA ARG A 624 -18.28 31.40 -0.74
C ARG A 624 -19.46 32.37 -0.63
N ALA A 625 -19.61 33.29 -1.57
CA ALA A 625 -20.69 34.28 -1.53
C ALA A 625 -22.10 33.64 -1.64
N ASP A 626 -22.23 32.56 -2.40
CA ASP A 626 -23.50 31.92 -2.71
C ASP A 626 -23.61 30.46 -2.22
N GLY A 627 -22.73 30.01 -1.29
CA GLY A 627 -22.70 28.64 -0.78
C GLY A 627 -21.39 28.28 -0.11
N TYR A 628 -21.04 27.02 -0.21
CA TYR A 628 -19.79 26.48 0.29
C TYR A 628 -19.07 25.71 -0.83
N GLU A 629 -17.77 25.69 -0.75
CA GLU A 629 -16.89 24.93 -1.61
C GLU A 629 -16.19 23.88 -0.75
N LEU A 630 -16.30 22.63 -1.15
CA LEU A 630 -15.57 21.51 -0.58
C LEU A 630 -14.37 21.21 -1.47
N GLU A 631 -13.18 21.32 -0.93
CA GLU A 631 -11.99 20.73 -1.50
C GLU A 631 -11.79 19.36 -0.84
N TRP A 632 -11.82 18.31 -1.63
CA TRP A 632 -11.78 16.93 -1.17
C TRP A 632 -10.56 16.23 -1.76
N GLU A 633 -9.67 15.76 -0.88
CA GLU A 633 -8.44 15.10 -1.21
C GLU A 633 -8.43 13.69 -0.60
N THR A 634 -8.15 12.67 -1.42
CA THR A 634 -8.08 11.27 -1.00
C THR A 634 -6.63 10.83 -0.88
N HIS A 635 -6.32 10.03 0.14
CA HIS A 635 -4.96 9.55 0.40
C HIS A 635 -4.88 8.02 0.33
N PRO A 636 -3.72 7.47 -0.08
CA PRO A 636 -3.51 6.03 -0.13
C PRO A 636 -3.55 5.40 1.26
N SER A 637 -3.99 4.13 1.28
CA SER A 637 -3.84 3.26 2.44
C SER A 637 -3.48 1.85 1.97
N THR A 638 -3.21 0.95 2.89
CA THR A 638 -2.95 -0.46 2.55
C THR A 638 -4.12 -1.15 1.88
N SER A 639 -5.35 -0.73 2.20
CA SER A 639 -6.58 -1.33 1.66
C SER A 639 -7.09 -0.63 0.39
N PHE A 640 -6.63 0.59 0.12
CA PHE A 640 -7.06 1.41 -1.03
C PHE A 640 -5.84 1.87 -1.82
N GLY A 641 -5.44 1.07 -2.79
CA GLY A 641 -4.30 1.33 -3.68
C GLY A 641 -4.71 2.01 -4.98
N MET A 642 -3.74 2.23 -5.86
CA MET A 642 -3.97 2.77 -7.21
C MET A 642 -5.04 1.96 -7.97
N GLY A 643 -6.03 2.65 -8.51
CA GLY A 643 -7.17 2.05 -9.23
C GLY A 643 -8.40 1.76 -8.36
N SER A 644 -8.37 2.07 -7.07
CA SER A 644 -9.57 2.09 -6.24
C SER A 644 -10.57 3.14 -6.75
N LEU A 645 -11.86 2.86 -6.54
CA LEU A 645 -12.95 3.76 -6.90
C LEU A 645 -13.46 4.45 -5.65
N VAL A 646 -13.81 5.71 -5.79
CA VAL A 646 -14.39 6.52 -4.72
C VAL A 646 -15.64 7.21 -5.25
N ILE A 647 -16.69 7.21 -4.47
CA ILE A 647 -17.89 7.98 -4.72
C ILE A 647 -18.05 9.04 -3.63
N PRO A 648 -18.09 10.32 -3.95
CA PRO A 648 -18.44 11.36 -2.99
C PRO A 648 -19.90 11.18 -2.55
N LEU A 649 -20.15 11.10 -1.25
CA LEU A 649 -21.51 11.01 -0.71
C LEU A 649 -22.20 12.38 -0.72
N LEU A 650 -22.38 12.95 -1.92
CA LEU A 650 -23.04 14.23 -2.17
C LEU A 650 -24.35 13.99 -2.94
N ASP A 651 -25.42 14.77 -2.63
CA ASP A 651 -26.79 14.50 -3.12
C ASP A 651 -26.94 14.46 -4.65
N ASP A 652 -26.06 15.11 -5.40
CA ASP A 652 -26.12 15.22 -6.89
C ASP A 652 -24.98 14.48 -7.60
N ILE A 653 -24.17 13.65 -6.91
CA ILE A 653 -23.03 12.93 -7.50
C ILE A 653 -23.23 11.43 -7.32
N ASP A 654 -23.59 10.75 -8.43
CA ASP A 654 -23.78 9.31 -8.51
C ASP A 654 -22.64 8.58 -9.24
N GLU A 655 -21.66 9.32 -9.79
CA GLU A 655 -20.55 8.77 -10.56
C GLU A 655 -19.40 8.36 -9.65
N TYR A 656 -18.71 7.28 -10.00
CA TYR A 656 -17.45 6.90 -9.39
C TYR A 656 -16.31 7.76 -9.95
N HIS A 657 -15.33 8.02 -9.12
CA HIS A 657 -14.09 8.69 -9.50
C HIS A 657 -12.91 7.75 -9.28
N LEU A 658 -11.92 7.81 -10.15
CA LEU A 658 -10.65 7.15 -9.88
C LEU A 658 -10.02 7.82 -8.67
N TRP A 659 -9.60 6.97 -7.73
CA TRP A 659 -8.80 7.46 -6.63
C TRP A 659 -7.45 7.96 -7.17
N SER A 660 -7.15 9.21 -6.89
CA SER A 660 -6.00 9.89 -7.50
C SER A 660 -5.10 10.64 -6.53
N GLY A 661 -5.52 10.84 -5.28
CA GLY A 661 -4.84 11.82 -4.44
C GLY A 661 -5.12 13.27 -4.83
N ASP A 662 -5.86 13.49 -5.89
CA ASP A 662 -6.24 14.81 -6.39
C ASP A 662 -7.16 15.54 -5.41
N SER A 663 -6.95 16.84 -5.23
CA SER A 663 -7.93 17.69 -4.60
C SER A 663 -9.01 18.04 -5.63
N ARG A 664 -10.21 17.51 -5.45
CA ARG A 664 -11.39 17.87 -6.25
C ARG A 664 -12.24 18.89 -5.52
N THR A 665 -12.79 19.83 -6.27
CA THR A 665 -13.63 20.88 -5.71
C THR A 665 -15.08 20.65 -6.07
N PHE A 666 -15.95 20.60 -5.05
CA PHE A 666 -17.39 20.47 -5.19
C PHE A 666 -18.11 21.68 -4.61
N GLU A 667 -19.23 22.05 -5.21
CA GLU A 667 -20.12 23.05 -4.62
C GLU A 667 -21.06 22.38 -3.63
N LEU A 668 -21.13 22.89 -2.38
CA LEU A 668 -22.00 22.37 -1.34
C LEU A 668 -23.14 23.33 -1.05
N THR A 669 -24.33 22.78 -0.86
CA THR A 669 -25.47 23.46 -0.26
C THR A 669 -25.32 23.52 1.26
N GLN A 670 -26.13 24.36 1.94
CA GLN A 670 -26.13 24.41 3.41
C GLN A 670 -26.70 23.14 4.06
N SER A 671 -27.48 22.33 3.34
CA SER A 671 -27.97 21.05 3.85
C SER A 671 -26.90 19.97 3.80
N GLU A 672 -26.11 19.91 2.73
CA GLU A 672 -24.99 18.99 2.57
C GLU A 672 -23.86 19.27 3.57
N LEU A 673 -23.56 20.57 3.83
CA LEU A 673 -22.58 20.94 4.87
C LEU A 673 -22.87 20.36 6.27
N ARG A 674 -24.11 19.99 6.57
CA ARG A 674 -24.47 19.41 7.88
C ARG A 674 -24.19 17.91 7.95
N GLN A 675 -23.88 17.29 6.85
CA GLN A 675 -23.52 15.86 6.78
C GLN A 675 -22.03 15.67 7.07
N PHE A 676 -21.21 16.72 6.86
CA PHE A 676 -19.80 16.79 7.25
C PHE A 676 -19.68 17.41 8.67
#